data_85dd72d679a85be85ce13b696a3d2375
#
_entry.id   85dd72d679a85be85ce13b696a3d2375
#
_cell.length_a   1.000
_cell.length_b   1.000
_cell.length_c   1.000
_cell.angle_alpha   90.00
_cell.angle_beta   90.00
_cell.angle_gamma   90.00
#
_symmetry.space_group_name_H-M   'P 1'
#
loop_
_entity.id
_entity.type
_entity.pdbx_description
1 polymer ?
#
loop_
_entity_poly.entity_id
_entity_poly.type
_entity_poly.pdbx_seq_one_letter_code
_entity_poly.pdbx_strand_id
1 'polypeptide(L)'
;MMEKKNDYIEIQGAKAHNLKNVSLSIPRGEFVVITGLSGSGKSSLAFDTIYAEGQRRYMDTLSTYAKHFMGILEKPEVESITGLSPIIAIEQKTTGNNPRSTVGTITEIYDFLRLLYARASTAYSPQTGKPMVRYTDEQIVSLIMENYAGRKCYLLAPLVRGRKGHYKELLEQMRKRGYTQIRIDGQLCELNEIMALDRYKAHFIELVIDRLKPTEKDQKRIKDSVMSALNFGKGSVAIMDMETEAVTHYSKHLVCPDTGLSLPEPAPHSFSFNSPQGYCHHCKGLGIIVDVNMDTIIPDRTKSIADGGIIPLGKIRETKKFDVIRSIARKYNFSLYDPIDELPEDVVSLIVFGSDELFRVGEGTSSEMVSFGGIVGDIQEKIVCPECGGTRLNKETTYFKIDDKTISEVAAMEISQLSEWLHALDGKLRTRESLIARDILKELKDRVSFLLDVGLDYLSLDRATAALSGGESQRIRLATQIGSKLVNVLYILDEPSIGLHQRDNRKLIASLKKLRDEGNSVMVVEHDAETMMSADWLVDVGPGAGDKGGEICLSAPLSVLMGRSFANAQDDRGDAQDGEASHASVIPSEADGRVEESRMIITPSTTLEYLRGERAIEIPSQRRRGNGMTLGIRGARGNNLKNVDIDFPLGMLIGVAGVSGSGKSSLINETLMPILKNKFYNAKLQPLPYDEIVGVDNIDKLIEIDQSPIGRTPRSNPATFTGVFNDIRLLFEATPDAKVRGFKAGRFSFNVAGGRCEECKGAGIKVIEMNFLPSVNVVCGECRGKRYKEDTLAVRYKGKNINDVLEMPVSEAYEFFENIPSIAQKLKAMVDVGLGYVQLGQSAVTLSGGESQRMKLAAELARKGTGNTLYILDEPTTGLHFEDIQVLMEVLQQLVDQGNTVIVIEHNLDVLKSVDYIFDMGPEGGKAGGTIVAAGTPEELADNPASVTGPFLKEVLC
;
A
#
# COMPACT_ATOMS: atom_id res chain seq x y z
N MET A 1 -39.03 -31.03 -14.08
CA MET A 1 -37.63 -31.51 -13.93
C MET A 1 -36.89 -30.38 -13.18
N MET A 2 -36.72 -30.51 -11.85
CA MET A 2 -35.80 -29.60 -11.14
C MET A 2 -34.39 -29.87 -11.69
N GLU A 3 -33.73 -28.86 -12.26
CA GLU A 3 -32.31 -28.93 -12.55
C GLU A 3 -31.57 -29.34 -11.26
N LYS A 4 -30.80 -30.42 -11.32
CA LYS A 4 -29.84 -30.77 -10.25
C LYS A 4 -28.93 -29.55 -10.05
N LYS A 5 -29.03 -28.86 -8.94
CA LYS A 5 -28.07 -27.86 -8.52
C LYS A 5 -26.69 -28.52 -8.61
N ASN A 6 -25.79 -27.95 -9.41
CA ASN A 6 -24.40 -28.38 -9.46
C ASN A 6 -23.76 -27.96 -8.13
N ASP A 7 -23.67 -28.86 -7.19
CA ASP A 7 -23.14 -28.60 -5.85
C ASP A 7 -21.60 -28.59 -5.83
N TYR A 8 -20.95 -28.83 -6.99
CA TYR A 8 -19.49 -28.89 -7.16
C TYR A 8 -19.03 -28.08 -8.37
N ILE A 9 -17.82 -27.55 -8.26
CA ILE A 9 -17.00 -27.07 -9.37
C ILE A 9 -16.19 -28.26 -9.87
N GLU A 10 -16.51 -28.73 -11.09
CA GLU A 10 -15.86 -29.90 -11.70
C GLU A 10 -14.78 -29.40 -12.67
N ILE A 11 -13.52 -29.75 -12.43
CA ILE A 11 -12.36 -29.42 -13.25
C ILE A 11 -11.88 -30.69 -13.91
N GLN A 12 -11.65 -30.66 -15.22
CA GLN A 12 -11.14 -31.79 -16.00
C GLN A 12 -9.95 -31.36 -16.84
N GLY A 13 -8.84 -32.07 -16.67
CA GLY A 13 -7.70 -31.95 -17.53
C GLY A 13 -6.96 -30.61 -17.48
N ALA A 14 -6.76 -30.02 -16.29
CA ALA A 14 -5.97 -28.80 -16.14
C ALA A 14 -4.47 -29.05 -16.34
N LYS A 15 -3.84 -28.26 -17.24
CA LYS A 15 -2.44 -28.41 -17.68
C LYS A 15 -1.65 -27.11 -17.63
N ALA A 16 -2.18 -26.08 -16.97
CA ALA A 16 -1.51 -24.78 -16.86
C ALA A 16 -0.16 -24.92 -16.12
N HIS A 17 0.90 -24.41 -16.72
CA HIS A 17 2.28 -24.45 -16.19
C HIS A 17 2.76 -25.87 -15.83
N ASN A 18 2.95 -26.17 -14.55
CA ASN A 18 3.42 -27.47 -14.08
C ASN A 18 2.29 -28.48 -13.75
N LEU A 19 1.01 -28.11 -13.94
CA LEU A 19 -0.10 -29.01 -13.66
C LEU A 19 -0.13 -30.23 -14.61
N LYS A 20 -0.22 -31.44 -14.04
CA LYS A 20 -0.14 -32.71 -14.75
C LYS A 20 -1.53 -33.28 -15.05
N ASN A 21 -2.28 -32.64 -15.95
CA ASN A 21 -3.60 -33.10 -16.36
C ASN A 21 -4.57 -33.30 -15.16
N VAL A 22 -4.62 -32.30 -14.29
CA VAL A 22 -5.35 -32.35 -13.02
C VAL A 22 -6.87 -32.38 -13.27
N SER A 23 -7.54 -33.33 -12.60
CA SER A 23 -9.00 -33.39 -12.54
C SER A 23 -9.45 -33.52 -11.09
N LEU A 24 -10.37 -32.63 -10.66
CA LEU A 24 -10.89 -32.63 -9.31
C LEU A 24 -12.26 -31.99 -9.21
N SER A 25 -12.97 -32.29 -8.12
CA SER A 25 -14.27 -31.71 -7.76
C SER A 25 -14.14 -30.91 -6.48
N ILE A 26 -14.52 -29.63 -6.50
CA ILE A 26 -14.46 -28.70 -5.37
C ILE A 26 -15.89 -28.34 -4.96
N PRO A 27 -16.28 -28.48 -3.68
CA PRO A 27 -17.65 -28.16 -3.24
C PRO A 27 -17.92 -26.66 -3.34
N ARG A 28 -19.18 -26.30 -3.64
CA ARG A 28 -19.66 -24.92 -3.65
C ARG A 28 -20.30 -24.58 -2.31
N GLY A 29 -20.25 -23.29 -1.94
CA GLY A 29 -20.81 -22.82 -0.68
C GLY A 29 -19.97 -23.17 0.55
N GLU A 30 -18.75 -23.63 0.34
CA GLU A 30 -17.82 -24.06 1.38
C GLU A 30 -16.60 -23.15 1.44
N PHE A 31 -15.89 -23.19 2.58
CA PHE A 31 -14.57 -22.57 2.76
C PHE A 31 -13.49 -23.61 2.41
N VAL A 32 -12.91 -23.45 1.23
CA VAL A 32 -11.91 -24.35 0.65
C VAL A 32 -10.52 -23.74 0.76
N VAL A 33 -9.55 -24.49 1.28
CA VAL A 33 -8.15 -24.10 1.30
C VAL A 33 -7.35 -24.94 0.32
N ILE A 34 -6.61 -24.28 -0.56
CA ILE A 34 -5.63 -24.89 -1.47
C ILE A 34 -4.25 -24.67 -0.89
N THR A 35 -3.53 -25.74 -0.60
CA THR A 35 -2.19 -25.71 0.01
C THR A 35 -1.19 -26.57 -0.76
N GLY A 36 0.04 -26.68 -0.27
CA GLY A 36 1.13 -27.46 -0.84
C GLY A 36 2.46 -26.72 -0.86
N LEU A 37 3.52 -27.36 -1.26
CA LEU A 37 4.87 -26.80 -1.32
C LEU A 37 4.95 -25.56 -2.22
N SER A 38 5.92 -24.66 -1.96
CA SER A 38 6.19 -23.54 -2.87
C SER A 38 6.58 -24.06 -4.26
N GLY A 39 5.95 -23.54 -5.32
CA GLY A 39 6.15 -24.02 -6.69
C GLY A 39 5.44 -25.35 -7.03
N SER A 40 4.54 -25.87 -6.18
CA SER A 40 3.79 -27.10 -6.48
C SER A 40 2.69 -26.95 -7.53
N GLY A 41 2.23 -25.71 -7.82
CA GLY A 41 1.18 -25.45 -8.80
C GLY A 41 -0.13 -24.92 -8.22
N LYS A 42 -0.18 -24.51 -6.94
CA LYS A 42 -1.36 -23.93 -6.27
C LYS A 42 -1.95 -22.76 -7.02
N SER A 43 -1.12 -21.74 -7.28
CA SER A 43 -1.53 -20.53 -8.00
C SER A 43 -1.91 -20.83 -9.44
N SER A 44 -1.24 -21.79 -10.09
CA SER A 44 -1.61 -22.28 -11.43
C SER A 44 -3.01 -22.90 -11.46
N LEU A 45 -3.41 -23.61 -10.40
CA LEU A 45 -4.75 -24.16 -10.27
C LEU A 45 -5.78 -23.06 -9.96
N ALA A 46 -5.54 -22.24 -8.92
CA ALA A 46 -6.51 -21.26 -8.44
C ALA A 46 -6.66 -20.06 -9.40
N PHE A 47 -5.56 -19.46 -9.84
CA PHE A 47 -5.55 -18.22 -10.60
C PHE A 47 -5.43 -18.46 -12.12
N ASP A 48 -4.44 -19.23 -12.58
CA ASP A 48 -4.20 -19.39 -14.01
C ASP A 48 -5.18 -20.39 -14.67
N THR A 49 -5.91 -21.19 -13.88
CA THR A 49 -6.93 -22.11 -14.37
C THR A 49 -8.35 -21.68 -13.98
N ILE A 50 -8.71 -21.70 -12.69
CA ILE A 50 -10.11 -21.47 -12.24
C ILE A 50 -10.51 -20.01 -12.46
N TYR A 51 -9.71 -19.06 -11.95
CA TYR A 51 -9.99 -17.63 -12.09
C TYR A 51 -9.94 -17.19 -13.56
N ALA A 52 -8.91 -17.60 -14.30
CA ALA A 52 -8.74 -17.24 -15.70
C ALA A 52 -9.93 -17.69 -16.55
N GLU A 53 -10.44 -18.92 -16.36
CA GLU A 53 -11.63 -19.41 -17.09
C GLU A 53 -12.91 -18.66 -16.67
N GLY A 54 -13.07 -18.35 -15.39
CA GLY A 54 -14.22 -17.56 -14.93
C GLY A 54 -14.20 -16.14 -15.47
N GLN A 55 -13.04 -15.49 -15.49
CA GLN A 55 -12.85 -14.17 -16.08
C GLN A 55 -13.13 -14.20 -17.60
N ARG A 56 -12.62 -15.20 -18.31
CA ARG A 56 -12.86 -15.38 -19.72
C ARG A 56 -14.36 -15.51 -20.02
N ARG A 57 -15.10 -16.33 -19.26
CA ARG A 57 -16.56 -16.47 -19.39
C ARG A 57 -17.30 -15.17 -19.12
N TYR A 58 -16.89 -14.43 -18.10
CA TYR A 58 -17.47 -13.11 -17.83
C TYR A 58 -17.25 -12.16 -19.02
N MET A 59 -16.02 -12.12 -19.55
CA MET A 59 -15.69 -11.31 -20.73
C MET A 59 -16.49 -11.73 -21.96
N ASP A 60 -16.82 -13.03 -22.09
CA ASP A 60 -17.66 -13.52 -23.20
C ASP A 60 -19.10 -13.00 -23.16
N THR A 61 -19.59 -12.57 -22.00
CA THR A 61 -20.91 -11.95 -21.86
C THR A 61 -20.96 -10.49 -22.30
N LEU A 62 -19.78 -9.83 -22.41
CA LEU A 62 -19.69 -8.42 -22.76
C LEU A 62 -19.94 -8.18 -24.26
N SER A 63 -20.32 -6.94 -24.59
CA SER A 63 -20.51 -6.53 -25.99
C SER A 63 -19.22 -6.65 -26.81
N THR A 64 -19.35 -6.87 -28.12
CA THR A 64 -18.21 -6.96 -29.06
C THR A 64 -17.30 -5.73 -28.99
N TYR A 65 -17.88 -4.55 -28.75
CA TYR A 65 -17.14 -3.31 -28.56
C TYR A 65 -16.27 -3.34 -27.30
N ALA A 66 -16.82 -3.78 -26.18
CA ALA A 66 -16.08 -3.92 -24.93
C ALA A 66 -14.94 -4.95 -25.04
N LYS A 67 -15.21 -6.11 -25.70
CA LYS A 67 -14.19 -7.13 -25.98
C LYS A 67 -13.02 -6.59 -26.81
N HIS A 68 -13.29 -5.73 -27.77
CA HIS A 68 -12.24 -5.14 -28.61
C HIS A 68 -11.31 -4.19 -27.81
N PHE A 69 -11.88 -3.48 -26.82
CA PHE A 69 -11.10 -2.60 -25.93
C PHE A 69 -10.30 -3.35 -24.85
N MET A 70 -10.86 -4.44 -24.32
CA MET A 70 -10.28 -5.18 -23.19
C MET A 70 -9.34 -6.32 -23.63
N GLY A 71 -9.24 -6.58 -24.93
CA GLY A 71 -8.45 -7.68 -25.47
C GLY A 71 -9.16 -9.04 -25.37
N ILE A 72 -8.66 -10.01 -26.14
CA ILE A 72 -9.14 -11.41 -26.09
C ILE A 72 -8.29 -12.12 -25.04
N LEU A 73 -8.94 -12.62 -23.97
CA LEU A 73 -8.28 -13.50 -23.00
C LEU A 73 -8.08 -14.88 -23.65
N GLU A 74 -6.88 -15.40 -23.56
CA GLU A 74 -6.58 -16.76 -23.97
C GLU A 74 -7.33 -17.76 -23.09
N LYS A 75 -7.79 -18.86 -23.68
CA LYS A 75 -8.40 -19.94 -22.93
C LYS A 75 -7.30 -20.63 -22.10
N PRO A 76 -7.49 -20.82 -20.78
CA PRO A 76 -6.54 -21.59 -20.00
C PRO A 76 -6.42 -23.03 -20.53
N GLU A 77 -5.28 -23.65 -20.31
CA GLU A 77 -5.00 -25.03 -20.72
C GLU A 77 -5.76 -26.02 -19.82
N VAL A 78 -7.07 -26.13 -20.07
CA VAL A 78 -7.99 -27.02 -19.37
C VAL A 78 -9.01 -27.58 -20.35
N GLU A 79 -9.36 -28.85 -20.19
CA GLU A 79 -10.35 -29.50 -21.06
C GLU A 79 -11.74 -28.93 -20.81
N SER A 80 -12.20 -28.95 -19.56
CA SER A 80 -13.47 -28.34 -19.16
C SER A 80 -13.49 -27.96 -17.70
N ILE A 81 -14.26 -26.89 -17.38
CA ILE A 81 -14.64 -26.54 -16.00
C ILE A 81 -16.15 -26.30 -16.00
N THR A 82 -16.88 -26.93 -15.09
CA THR A 82 -18.33 -26.73 -14.94
C THR A 82 -18.66 -26.32 -13.50
N GLY A 83 -19.84 -25.77 -13.28
CA GLY A 83 -20.27 -25.34 -11.93
C GLY A 83 -19.72 -24.00 -11.44
N LEU A 84 -18.98 -23.23 -12.26
CA LEU A 84 -18.44 -21.93 -11.86
C LEU A 84 -19.54 -20.89 -11.62
N SER A 85 -19.49 -20.23 -10.46
CA SER A 85 -20.18 -18.98 -10.18
C SER A 85 -19.42 -17.79 -10.74
N PRO A 86 -19.97 -16.55 -10.76
CA PRO A 86 -19.16 -15.34 -10.94
C PRO A 86 -17.97 -15.32 -9.99
N ILE A 87 -16.79 -14.94 -10.46
CA ILE A 87 -15.54 -15.04 -9.69
C ILE A 87 -14.99 -13.66 -9.37
N ILE A 88 -14.55 -13.48 -8.13
CA ILE A 88 -13.81 -12.32 -7.65
C ILE A 88 -12.47 -12.80 -7.09
N ALA A 89 -11.36 -12.35 -7.67
CA ALA A 89 -10.03 -12.63 -7.16
C ALA A 89 -9.49 -11.44 -6.34
N ILE A 90 -8.85 -11.75 -5.22
CA ILE A 90 -8.21 -10.79 -4.33
C ILE A 90 -6.74 -11.19 -4.19
N GLU A 91 -5.91 -10.66 -5.10
CA GLU A 91 -4.46 -10.89 -5.12
C GLU A 91 -3.72 -9.87 -4.25
N GLN A 92 -2.49 -10.21 -3.87
CA GLN A 92 -1.60 -9.34 -3.09
C GLN A 92 -1.06 -8.12 -3.85
N LYS A 93 -1.07 -8.13 -5.18
CA LYS A 93 -0.45 -7.06 -5.97
C LYS A 93 -1.00 -5.69 -5.57
N THR A 94 -0.12 -4.81 -5.13
CA THR A 94 -0.44 -3.42 -4.80
C THR A 94 -0.99 -2.73 -6.03
N THR A 95 -2.24 -2.31 -5.94
CA THR A 95 -2.88 -1.57 -7.02
C THR A 95 -2.40 -0.12 -7.03
N GLY A 96 -1.75 0.23 -8.13
CA GLY A 96 -1.64 1.59 -8.63
C GLY A 96 -0.88 2.58 -7.75
N ASN A 97 0.22 3.13 -8.29
CA ASN A 97 0.96 4.26 -7.75
C ASN A 97 0.19 5.60 -7.84
N ASN A 98 -1.14 5.59 -7.74
CA ASN A 98 -1.90 6.83 -7.76
C ASN A 98 -1.77 7.56 -6.41
N PRO A 99 -1.07 8.70 -6.35
CA PRO A 99 -0.81 9.40 -5.08
C PRO A 99 -2.08 10.00 -4.45
N ARG A 100 -3.21 9.99 -5.17
CA ARG A 100 -4.50 10.47 -4.67
C ARG A 100 -5.37 9.37 -4.06
N SER A 101 -5.02 8.09 -4.25
CA SER A 101 -5.76 6.99 -3.64
C SER A 101 -5.45 6.88 -2.16
N THR A 102 -6.50 6.78 -1.34
CA THR A 102 -6.43 6.59 0.11
C THR A 102 -7.32 5.42 0.54
N VAL A 103 -7.12 4.95 1.77
CA VAL A 103 -8.00 3.93 2.37
C VAL A 103 -9.46 4.35 2.23
N GLY A 104 -9.79 5.59 2.60
CA GLY A 104 -11.16 6.12 2.54
C GLY A 104 -11.77 6.16 1.14
N THR A 105 -10.94 6.36 0.09
CA THR A 105 -11.46 6.38 -1.30
C THR A 105 -11.64 4.99 -1.89
N ILE A 106 -10.81 4.00 -1.53
CA ILE A 106 -10.96 2.62 -2.00
C ILE A 106 -12.15 1.95 -1.34
N THR A 107 -12.38 2.22 -0.05
CA THR A 107 -13.51 1.68 0.71
C THR A 107 -14.82 2.44 0.49
N GLU A 108 -14.79 3.52 -0.30
CA GLU A 108 -15.90 4.45 -0.52
C GLU A 108 -16.41 5.15 0.76
N ILE A 109 -15.81 4.88 1.92
CA ILE A 109 -16.19 5.52 3.20
C ILE A 109 -16.07 7.03 3.11
N TYR A 110 -15.01 7.54 2.44
CA TYR A 110 -14.81 8.98 2.26
C TYR A 110 -15.91 9.63 1.42
N ASP A 111 -16.51 8.88 0.47
CA ASP A 111 -17.62 9.40 -0.34
C ASP A 111 -18.89 9.59 0.49
N PHE A 112 -19.18 8.67 1.40
CA PHE A 112 -20.27 8.82 2.37
C PHE A 112 -19.99 9.93 3.40
N LEU A 113 -18.74 10.08 3.86
CA LEU A 113 -18.34 11.20 4.73
C LEU A 113 -18.55 12.55 4.04
N ARG A 114 -18.15 12.70 2.77
CA ARG A 114 -18.41 13.92 1.99
C ARG A 114 -19.90 14.23 1.89
N LEU A 115 -20.73 13.21 1.70
CA LEU A 115 -22.18 13.36 1.66
C LEU A 115 -22.73 13.76 3.03
N LEU A 116 -22.25 13.15 4.11
CA LEU A 116 -22.63 13.49 5.48
C LEU A 116 -22.30 14.95 5.80
N TYR A 117 -21.07 15.41 5.50
CA TYR A 117 -20.65 16.78 5.74
C TYR A 117 -21.44 17.77 4.88
N ALA A 118 -21.72 17.46 3.63
CA ALA A 118 -22.54 18.33 2.77
C ALA A 118 -23.99 18.49 3.26
N ARG A 119 -24.52 17.52 4.02
CA ARG A 119 -25.93 17.49 4.42
C ARG A 119 -26.18 17.84 5.89
N ALA A 120 -25.26 17.50 6.78
CA ALA A 120 -25.45 17.59 8.22
C ALA A 120 -24.41 18.44 8.97
N SER A 121 -23.40 19.01 8.28
CA SER A 121 -22.42 19.86 8.94
C SER A 121 -22.97 21.24 9.29
N THR A 122 -22.46 21.80 10.38
CA THR A 122 -22.66 23.19 10.77
C THR A 122 -21.48 24.03 10.26
N ALA A 123 -21.79 25.12 9.54
CA ALA A 123 -20.79 26.09 9.10
C ALA A 123 -20.48 27.09 10.21
N TYR A 124 -19.19 27.39 10.39
CA TYR A 124 -18.71 28.38 11.35
C TYR A 124 -18.04 29.56 10.64
N SER A 125 -18.26 30.76 11.17
CA SER A 125 -17.63 31.97 10.62
C SER A 125 -16.12 31.96 10.90
N PRO A 126 -15.26 32.14 9.88
CA PRO A 126 -13.81 32.23 10.06
C PRO A 126 -13.35 33.46 10.86
N GLN A 127 -14.21 34.48 10.97
CA GLN A 127 -13.89 35.72 11.67
C GLN A 127 -14.34 35.72 13.13
N THR A 128 -15.51 35.15 13.43
CA THR A 128 -16.11 35.21 14.77
C THR A 128 -16.14 33.85 15.48
N GLY A 129 -15.90 32.73 14.78
CA GLY A 129 -16.05 31.40 15.30
C GLY A 129 -17.48 30.96 15.60
N LYS A 130 -18.47 31.83 15.37
CA LYS A 130 -19.89 31.53 15.63
C LYS A 130 -20.51 30.73 14.50
N PRO A 131 -21.53 29.90 14.81
CA PRO A 131 -22.24 29.14 13.77
C PRO A 131 -22.94 30.08 12.81
N MET A 132 -22.84 29.79 11.52
CA MET A 132 -23.50 30.50 10.46
C MET A 132 -24.95 30.02 10.32
N VAL A 133 -25.83 30.91 9.96
CA VAL A 133 -27.27 30.65 9.88
C VAL A 133 -27.80 30.97 8.49
N ARG A 134 -28.88 30.30 8.12
CA ARG A 134 -29.69 30.65 6.96
C ARG A 134 -31.14 30.82 7.39
N TYR A 135 -31.84 31.74 6.77
CA TYR A 135 -33.22 32.07 7.12
C TYR A 135 -34.14 31.86 5.91
N THR A 136 -35.38 31.45 6.15
CA THR A 136 -36.43 31.54 5.14
C THR A 136 -36.93 32.98 5.03
N ASP A 137 -37.64 33.31 3.93
CA ASP A 137 -38.22 34.65 3.72
C ASP A 137 -39.11 35.05 4.88
N GLU A 138 -39.93 34.13 5.37
CA GLU A 138 -40.83 34.39 6.49
C GLU A 138 -40.06 34.59 7.80
N GLN A 139 -39.02 33.80 8.04
CA GLN A 139 -38.18 33.98 9.23
C GLN A 139 -37.45 35.35 9.21
N ILE A 140 -36.95 35.78 8.04
CA ILE A 140 -36.32 37.10 7.92
C ILE A 140 -37.31 38.19 8.29
N VAL A 141 -38.52 38.13 7.73
CA VAL A 141 -39.57 39.12 8.05
C VAL A 141 -39.94 39.09 9.53
N SER A 142 -40.14 37.88 10.13
CA SER A 142 -40.47 37.76 11.55
C SER A 142 -39.38 38.31 12.46
N LEU A 143 -38.13 37.97 12.21
CA LEU A 143 -36.98 38.47 12.98
C LEU A 143 -36.80 39.98 12.86
N ILE A 144 -37.07 40.57 11.70
CA ILE A 144 -37.05 42.02 11.52
C ILE A 144 -38.15 42.67 12.33
N MET A 145 -39.37 42.12 12.30
CA MET A 145 -40.51 42.61 13.07
C MET A 145 -40.27 42.52 14.58
N GLU A 146 -39.64 41.43 15.05
CA GLU A 146 -39.37 41.20 16.47
C GLU A 146 -38.21 42.05 16.99
N ASN A 147 -37.05 42.01 16.32
CA ASN A 147 -35.82 42.65 16.83
C ASN A 147 -35.82 44.19 16.67
N TYR A 148 -36.55 44.71 15.68
CA TYR A 148 -36.58 46.16 15.36
C TYR A 148 -37.93 46.82 15.59
N ALA A 149 -38.82 46.17 16.36
CA ALA A 149 -40.13 46.73 16.69
C ALA A 149 -40.05 48.17 17.22
N GLY A 150 -40.72 49.11 16.54
CA GLY A 150 -40.76 50.52 16.93
C GLY A 150 -39.49 51.34 16.70
N ARG A 151 -38.37 50.73 16.27
CA ARG A 151 -37.10 51.41 15.96
C ARG A 151 -37.06 51.86 14.51
N LYS A 152 -36.39 53.00 14.26
CA LYS A 152 -36.12 53.42 12.90
C LYS A 152 -34.90 52.70 12.34
N CYS A 153 -35.04 52.06 11.19
CA CYS A 153 -33.97 51.32 10.56
C CYS A 153 -33.93 51.45 9.04
N TYR A 154 -32.76 51.28 8.45
CA TYR A 154 -32.57 51.11 7.02
C TYR A 154 -32.58 49.66 6.62
N LEU A 155 -33.34 49.35 5.56
CA LEU A 155 -33.29 48.06 4.90
C LEU A 155 -32.29 48.14 3.75
N LEU A 156 -31.24 47.35 3.81
CA LEU A 156 -30.10 47.40 2.90
C LEU A 156 -30.03 46.14 2.05
N ALA A 157 -29.76 46.28 0.75
CA ALA A 157 -29.46 45.17 -0.15
C ALA A 157 -27.98 45.21 -0.52
N PRO A 158 -27.15 44.19 -0.12
CA PRO A 158 -25.74 44.15 -0.46
C PRO A 158 -25.57 43.83 -1.95
N LEU A 159 -25.01 44.79 -2.72
CA LEU A 159 -24.73 44.67 -4.15
C LEU A 159 -23.30 44.19 -4.42
N VAL A 160 -22.33 44.68 -3.65
CA VAL A 160 -20.90 44.33 -3.77
C VAL A 160 -20.34 44.11 -2.39
N ARG A 161 -19.55 43.02 -2.23
CA ARG A 161 -18.89 42.67 -0.98
C ARG A 161 -17.40 42.46 -1.22
N GLY A 162 -16.58 43.43 -0.78
CA GLY A 162 -15.12 43.30 -0.75
C GLY A 162 -14.45 43.10 -2.11
N ARG A 163 -14.97 43.66 -3.19
CA ARG A 163 -14.40 43.53 -4.55
C ARG A 163 -13.85 44.84 -5.07
N LYS A 164 -12.71 44.78 -5.74
CA LYS A 164 -12.10 45.94 -6.43
C LYS A 164 -12.92 46.34 -7.67
N GLY A 165 -13.04 47.61 -7.94
CA GLY A 165 -13.73 48.10 -9.12
C GLY A 165 -14.21 49.51 -8.96
N HIS A 166 -14.47 50.25 -10.06
CA HIS A 166 -14.93 51.62 -10.04
C HIS A 166 -16.48 51.75 -9.98
N TYR A 167 -17.23 50.68 -10.24
CA TYR A 167 -18.68 50.50 -10.12
C TYR A 167 -19.58 51.60 -10.71
N LYS A 168 -19.08 52.42 -11.63
CA LYS A 168 -19.83 53.56 -12.23
C LYS A 168 -21.14 53.10 -12.86
N GLU A 169 -21.11 52.05 -13.67
CA GLU A 169 -22.30 51.52 -14.35
C GLU A 169 -23.36 51.02 -13.38
N LEU A 170 -22.92 50.32 -12.31
CA LEU A 170 -23.81 49.84 -11.25
C LEU A 170 -24.51 50.98 -10.54
N LEU A 171 -23.79 52.04 -10.17
CA LEU A 171 -24.34 53.21 -9.50
C LEU A 171 -25.32 53.94 -10.41
N GLU A 172 -25.00 54.11 -11.70
CA GLU A 172 -25.92 54.73 -12.68
C GLU A 172 -27.17 53.88 -12.90
N GLN A 173 -27.07 52.54 -12.91
CA GLN A 173 -28.24 51.65 -13.01
C GLN A 173 -29.18 51.81 -11.81
N MET A 174 -28.67 51.93 -10.59
CA MET A 174 -29.46 52.09 -9.38
C MET A 174 -30.12 53.45 -9.38
N ARG A 175 -29.43 54.50 -9.82
CA ARG A 175 -30.01 55.87 -9.98
C ARG A 175 -31.15 55.86 -11.00
N LYS A 176 -30.97 55.21 -12.15
CA LYS A 176 -32.01 55.11 -13.19
C LYS A 176 -33.27 54.38 -12.71
N ARG A 177 -33.11 53.45 -11.73
CA ARG A 177 -34.23 52.77 -11.09
C ARG A 177 -34.90 53.53 -9.98
N GLY A 178 -34.48 54.81 -9.71
CA GLY A 178 -35.13 55.72 -8.76
C GLY A 178 -34.66 55.64 -7.32
N TYR A 179 -33.54 54.82 -7.05
CA TYR A 179 -32.98 54.84 -5.72
C TYR A 179 -32.17 56.13 -5.48
N THR A 180 -32.23 56.63 -4.24
CA THR A 180 -31.61 57.93 -3.87
C THR A 180 -30.41 57.75 -2.96
N GLN A 181 -30.35 56.64 -2.16
CA GLN A 181 -29.34 56.46 -1.15
C GLN A 181 -28.67 55.09 -1.27
N ILE A 182 -27.40 55.09 -0.95
CA ILE A 182 -26.54 53.91 -0.96
C ILE A 182 -25.54 53.98 0.21
N ARG A 183 -25.14 52.84 0.75
CA ARG A 183 -24.07 52.76 1.76
C ARG A 183 -22.83 52.21 1.11
N ILE A 184 -21.72 52.96 1.18
CA ILE A 184 -20.45 52.56 0.60
C ILE A 184 -19.38 52.55 1.68
N ASP A 185 -18.67 51.43 1.84
CA ASP A 185 -17.62 51.24 2.83
C ASP A 185 -18.02 51.69 4.25
N GLY A 186 -19.30 51.49 4.62
CA GLY A 186 -19.87 51.83 5.90
C GLY A 186 -20.49 53.21 5.98
N GLN A 187 -20.34 54.05 4.98
CA GLN A 187 -20.89 55.42 4.97
C GLN A 187 -22.12 55.54 4.07
N LEU A 188 -23.19 56.18 4.57
CA LEU A 188 -24.37 56.52 3.80
C LEU A 188 -24.07 57.70 2.88
N CYS A 189 -24.35 57.56 1.60
CA CYS A 189 -24.09 58.51 0.56
C CYS A 189 -25.33 58.73 -0.32
N GLU A 190 -25.49 59.90 -0.90
CA GLU A 190 -26.51 60.14 -1.92
C GLU A 190 -26.00 59.74 -3.30
N LEU A 191 -26.78 58.95 -4.03
CA LEU A 191 -26.39 58.36 -5.34
C LEU A 191 -26.18 59.50 -6.41
N ASN A 192 -26.71 60.73 -6.19
CA ASN A 192 -26.52 61.79 -7.12
C ASN A 192 -25.14 62.47 -7.05
N GLU A 193 -24.41 62.27 -5.97
CA GLU A 193 -23.10 62.88 -5.70
C GLU A 193 -21.94 62.02 -6.11
N ILE A 194 -22.15 60.69 -6.36
CA ILE A 194 -21.09 59.74 -6.61
C ILE A 194 -21.01 59.43 -8.09
N MET A 195 -19.86 59.75 -8.73
CA MET A 195 -19.62 59.44 -10.14
C MET A 195 -18.89 58.08 -10.37
N ALA A 196 -17.91 57.74 -9.56
CA ALA A 196 -17.14 56.49 -9.62
C ALA A 196 -16.36 56.28 -8.33
N LEU A 197 -16.01 55.00 -8.03
CA LEU A 197 -15.19 54.63 -6.88
C LEU A 197 -13.76 54.31 -7.30
N ASP A 198 -12.85 54.26 -6.33
CA ASP A 198 -11.44 53.91 -6.58
C ASP A 198 -11.32 52.46 -7.10
N ARG A 199 -10.78 52.29 -8.30
CA ARG A 199 -10.64 50.99 -9.00
C ARG A 199 -9.77 49.99 -8.26
N TYR A 200 -8.79 50.46 -7.49
CA TYR A 200 -7.79 49.60 -6.85
C TYR A 200 -8.15 49.23 -5.42
N LYS A 201 -9.19 49.85 -4.85
CA LYS A 201 -9.68 49.58 -3.51
C LYS A 201 -10.84 48.58 -3.52
N ALA A 202 -10.89 47.71 -2.54
CA ALA A 202 -12.02 46.81 -2.35
C ALA A 202 -13.17 47.54 -1.67
N HIS A 203 -14.38 47.47 -2.25
CA HIS A 203 -15.54 48.21 -1.79
C HIS A 203 -16.64 47.28 -1.29
N PHE A 204 -17.38 47.75 -0.29
CA PHE A 204 -18.64 47.20 0.18
C PHE A 204 -19.75 48.17 -0.21
N ILE A 205 -20.69 47.72 -1.05
CA ILE A 205 -21.75 48.59 -1.60
C ILE A 205 -23.09 47.96 -1.25
N GLU A 206 -23.92 48.68 -0.52
CA GLU A 206 -25.25 48.27 -0.06
C GLU A 206 -26.30 49.33 -0.45
N LEU A 207 -27.29 48.89 -1.22
CA LEU A 207 -28.37 49.74 -1.67
C LEU A 207 -29.41 49.94 -0.57
N VAL A 208 -29.80 51.17 -0.26
CA VAL A 208 -30.91 51.42 0.65
C VAL A 208 -32.22 51.17 -0.08
N ILE A 209 -32.92 50.12 0.30
CA ILE A 209 -34.20 49.75 -0.32
C ILE A 209 -35.36 50.50 0.32
N ASP A 210 -35.39 50.58 1.67
CA ASP A 210 -36.48 51.24 2.40
C ASP A 210 -35.99 51.77 3.76
N ARG A 211 -36.74 52.74 4.32
CA ARG A 211 -36.60 53.17 5.70
C ARG A 211 -37.79 52.64 6.48
N LEU A 212 -37.55 51.78 7.42
CA LEU A 212 -38.59 51.06 8.15
C LEU A 212 -38.69 51.54 9.59
N LYS A 213 -39.89 51.45 10.11
CA LYS A 213 -40.19 51.47 11.54
C LYS A 213 -41.17 50.33 11.78
N PRO A 214 -40.69 49.09 12.03
CA PRO A 214 -41.56 47.94 12.08
C PRO A 214 -42.65 48.09 13.12
N THR A 215 -43.92 48.00 12.66
CA THR A 215 -45.14 47.90 13.49
C THR A 215 -46.04 46.85 12.91
N GLU A 216 -46.90 46.26 13.72
CA GLU A 216 -47.80 45.17 13.27
C GLU A 216 -48.68 45.59 12.05
N LYS A 217 -48.99 46.87 11.92
CA LYS A 217 -49.76 47.40 10.80
C LYS A 217 -49.06 47.45 9.48
N ASP A 218 -47.71 47.44 9.49
CA ASP A 218 -46.88 47.59 8.31
C ASP A 218 -46.38 46.25 7.77
N GLN A 219 -46.80 45.12 8.31
CA GLN A 219 -46.28 43.78 8.01
C GLN A 219 -46.22 43.45 6.50
N LYS A 220 -47.26 43.81 5.74
CA LYS A 220 -47.32 43.58 4.29
C LYS A 220 -46.28 44.43 3.55
N ARG A 221 -46.15 45.72 3.89
CA ARG A 221 -45.13 46.61 3.31
C ARG A 221 -43.74 46.15 3.61
N ILE A 222 -43.47 45.73 4.84
CA ILE A 222 -42.15 45.22 5.24
C ILE A 222 -41.82 43.95 4.47
N LYS A 223 -42.76 43.02 4.31
CA LYS A 223 -42.59 41.84 3.50
C LYS A 223 -42.22 42.18 2.07
N ASP A 224 -42.91 43.10 1.42
CA ASP A 224 -42.64 43.50 0.03
C ASP A 224 -41.28 44.20 -0.09
N SER A 225 -40.89 45.02 0.87
CA SER A 225 -39.58 45.68 0.90
C SER A 225 -38.45 44.66 1.13
N VAL A 226 -38.64 43.70 2.03
CA VAL A 226 -37.66 42.59 2.28
C VAL A 226 -37.50 41.73 1.04
N MET A 227 -38.61 41.39 0.36
CA MET A 227 -38.53 40.62 -0.90
C MET A 227 -37.77 41.39 -1.99
N SER A 228 -38.00 42.70 -2.08
CA SER A 228 -37.23 43.56 -2.99
C SER A 228 -35.75 43.57 -2.62
N ALA A 229 -35.42 43.73 -1.34
CA ALA A 229 -34.04 43.72 -0.87
C ALA A 229 -33.35 42.38 -1.13
N LEU A 230 -34.02 41.26 -0.90
CA LEU A 230 -33.50 39.92 -1.19
C LEU A 230 -33.24 39.70 -2.71
N ASN A 231 -34.08 40.23 -3.57
CA ASN A 231 -33.88 40.14 -5.02
C ASN A 231 -32.64 40.92 -5.46
N PHE A 232 -32.42 42.17 -4.99
CA PHE A 232 -31.22 42.95 -5.29
C PHE A 232 -29.97 42.36 -4.66
N GLY A 233 -30.06 41.94 -3.40
CA GLY A 233 -28.96 41.34 -2.64
C GLY A 233 -28.72 39.85 -2.93
N LYS A 234 -29.36 39.30 -3.99
CA LYS A 234 -29.22 37.89 -4.39
C LYS A 234 -29.43 36.92 -3.22
N GLY A 235 -30.53 37.09 -2.50
CA GLY A 235 -30.89 36.28 -1.35
C GLY A 235 -30.29 36.75 -0.01
N SER A 236 -29.66 37.92 0.03
CA SER A 236 -29.12 38.52 1.25
C SER A 236 -29.71 39.89 1.49
N VAL A 237 -29.91 40.25 2.74
CA VAL A 237 -30.42 41.57 3.19
C VAL A 237 -29.73 41.97 4.49
N ALA A 238 -29.55 43.25 4.72
CA ALA A 238 -29.06 43.76 5.98
C ALA A 238 -30.01 44.82 6.54
N ILE A 239 -30.06 44.93 7.85
CA ILE A 239 -30.76 45.97 8.54
C ILE A 239 -29.78 46.78 9.38
N MET A 240 -29.84 48.09 9.24
CA MET A 240 -29.05 49.02 10.04
C MET A 240 -29.99 49.82 10.94
N ASP A 241 -29.79 49.79 12.23
CA ASP A 241 -30.45 50.64 13.22
C ASP A 241 -29.92 52.05 13.03
N MET A 242 -30.85 53.05 12.93
CA MET A 242 -30.50 54.45 12.67
C MET A 242 -29.91 55.17 13.88
N GLU A 243 -30.10 54.64 15.10
CA GLU A 243 -29.60 55.27 16.34
C GLU A 243 -28.25 54.70 16.76
N THR A 244 -28.07 53.40 16.58
CA THR A 244 -26.83 52.68 17.02
C THR A 244 -25.85 52.42 15.86
N GLU A 245 -26.30 52.59 14.63
CA GLU A 245 -25.59 52.25 13.38
C GLU A 245 -25.21 50.74 13.31
N ALA A 246 -25.71 49.91 14.22
CA ALA A 246 -25.50 48.49 14.24
C ALA A 246 -26.15 47.83 13.00
N VAL A 247 -25.41 46.97 12.32
CA VAL A 247 -25.87 46.27 11.12
C VAL A 247 -26.02 44.80 11.42
N THR A 248 -27.20 44.23 11.15
CA THR A 248 -27.46 42.78 11.25
C THR A 248 -27.76 42.23 9.86
N HIS A 249 -27.12 41.13 9.52
CA HIS A 249 -27.24 40.49 8.21
C HIS A 249 -28.13 39.25 8.27
N TYR A 250 -29.08 39.16 7.32
CA TYR A 250 -29.93 38.00 7.10
C TYR A 250 -29.75 37.49 5.68
N SER A 251 -29.81 36.20 5.50
CA SER A 251 -29.63 35.60 4.16
C SER A 251 -30.31 34.27 4.04
N LYS A 252 -30.74 33.95 2.82
CA LYS A 252 -31.15 32.56 2.43
C LYS A 252 -29.97 31.60 2.32
N HIS A 253 -28.76 32.16 2.15
CA HIS A 253 -27.50 31.42 2.13
C HIS A 253 -26.85 31.43 3.51
N LEU A 254 -25.84 30.58 3.71
CA LEU A 254 -25.07 30.60 4.95
C LEU A 254 -24.39 31.93 5.17
N VAL A 255 -24.78 32.63 6.24
CA VAL A 255 -24.27 33.95 6.59
C VAL A 255 -23.92 34.06 8.06
N CYS A 256 -22.86 34.78 8.38
CA CYS A 256 -22.57 35.23 9.72
C CYS A 256 -23.45 36.43 10.05
N PRO A 257 -24.33 36.38 11.06
CA PRO A 257 -25.23 37.51 11.36
C PRO A 257 -24.50 38.78 11.73
N ASP A 258 -23.34 38.66 12.39
CA ASP A 258 -22.55 39.80 12.90
C ASP A 258 -21.75 40.51 11.78
N THR A 259 -21.17 39.74 10.85
CA THR A 259 -20.21 40.30 9.86
C THR A 259 -20.75 40.31 8.44
N GLY A 260 -21.86 39.65 8.18
CA GLY A 260 -22.41 39.46 6.85
C GLY A 260 -21.58 38.59 5.90
N LEU A 261 -20.50 38.02 6.40
CA LEU A 261 -19.70 37.08 5.61
C LEU A 261 -20.56 35.86 5.23
N SER A 262 -20.60 35.51 3.95
CA SER A 262 -21.35 34.36 3.48
C SER A 262 -20.40 33.30 2.90
N LEU A 263 -20.66 32.05 3.21
CA LEU A 263 -20.01 30.88 2.60
C LEU A 263 -20.94 30.28 1.54
N PRO A 264 -20.36 29.66 0.48
CA PRO A 264 -21.15 28.89 -0.47
C PRO A 264 -21.81 27.69 0.26
N GLU A 265 -22.93 27.22 -0.26
CA GLU A 265 -23.56 26.01 0.27
C GLU A 265 -22.68 24.82 0.06
N PRO A 266 -22.48 23.99 1.11
CA PRO A 266 -21.63 22.84 1.01
C PRO A 266 -22.25 21.76 0.11
N ALA A 267 -21.48 21.28 -0.85
CA ALA A 267 -21.86 20.17 -1.71
C ALA A 267 -20.80 19.05 -1.57
N PRO A 268 -21.11 17.79 -1.89
CA PRO A 268 -20.14 16.69 -1.72
C PRO A 268 -18.81 16.93 -2.43
N HIS A 269 -18.79 17.62 -3.55
CA HIS A 269 -17.55 17.98 -4.27
C HIS A 269 -16.71 19.06 -3.56
N SER A 270 -17.33 19.86 -2.68
CA SER A 270 -16.60 20.85 -1.87
C SER A 270 -15.64 20.18 -0.85
N PHE A 271 -15.93 18.96 -0.46
CA PHE A 271 -15.12 18.15 0.48
C PHE A 271 -14.24 17.12 -0.23
N SER A 272 -14.08 17.21 -1.55
CA SER A 272 -13.29 16.26 -2.33
C SER A 272 -11.91 16.83 -2.69
N PHE A 273 -10.85 16.14 -2.27
CA PHE A 273 -9.49 16.49 -2.70
C PHE A 273 -9.19 16.11 -4.17
N ASN A 274 -10.14 15.48 -4.87
CA ASN A 274 -10.10 15.20 -6.31
C ASN A 274 -10.87 16.23 -7.15
N SER A 275 -11.61 17.15 -6.49
CA SER A 275 -12.42 18.18 -7.16
C SER A 275 -11.77 19.56 -7.06
N PRO A 276 -11.77 20.37 -8.13
CA PRO A 276 -11.26 21.75 -8.11
C PRO A 276 -11.89 22.65 -7.05
N GLN A 277 -13.14 22.38 -6.64
CA GLN A 277 -13.81 23.15 -5.60
C GLN A 277 -13.38 22.75 -4.19
N GLY A 278 -12.83 21.53 -4.00
CA GLY A 278 -12.51 21.01 -2.67
C GLY A 278 -11.02 20.89 -2.40
N TYR A 279 -10.17 20.70 -3.40
CA TYR A 279 -8.75 20.50 -3.18
C TYR A 279 -7.99 21.78 -2.78
N CYS A 280 -6.91 21.63 -2.05
CA CYS A 280 -5.92 22.68 -1.82
C CYS A 280 -5.31 23.12 -3.15
N HIS A 281 -5.37 24.39 -3.48
CA HIS A 281 -4.91 24.90 -4.77
C HIS A 281 -3.38 24.79 -4.93
N HIS A 282 -2.62 24.85 -3.84
CA HIS A 282 -1.16 24.74 -3.86
C HIS A 282 -0.70 23.32 -4.23
N CYS A 283 -1.13 22.29 -3.50
CA CYS A 283 -0.74 20.90 -3.76
C CYS A 283 -1.71 20.15 -4.71
N LYS A 284 -2.76 20.81 -5.18
CA LYS A 284 -3.80 20.22 -6.07
C LYS A 284 -4.36 18.88 -5.53
N GLY A 285 -4.56 18.80 -4.22
CA GLY A 285 -5.14 17.62 -3.57
C GLY A 285 -4.16 16.51 -3.25
N LEU A 286 -2.85 16.70 -3.40
CA LEU A 286 -1.85 15.70 -3.08
C LEU A 286 -1.49 15.64 -1.57
N GLY A 287 -1.64 16.77 -0.86
CA GLY A 287 -1.25 16.91 0.55
C GLY A 287 0.24 17.10 0.75
N ILE A 288 1.03 16.80 -0.27
CA ILE A 288 2.47 16.95 -0.32
C ILE A 288 2.85 17.78 -1.53
N ILE A 289 3.98 18.45 -1.45
CA ILE A 289 4.61 19.13 -2.58
C ILE A 289 6.03 18.57 -2.71
N VAL A 290 6.55 18.72 -3.92
CA VAL A 290 7.95 18.44 -4.17
C VAL A 290 8.67 19.76 -3.97
N ASP A 291 9.51 19.81 -2.97
CA ASP A 291 10.32 21.00 -2.68
C ASP A 291 11.79 20.63 -2.61
N VAL A 292 12.63 21.64 -2.79
CA VAL A 292 14.07 21.50 -2.80
C VAL A 292 14.61 22.30 -1.62
N ASN A 293 14.98 21.62 -0.57
CA ASN A 293 15.63 22.26 0.57
C ASN A 293 17.08 22.58 0.24
N MET A 294 17.38 23.84 -0.07
CA MET A 294 18.73 24.31 -0.41
C MET A 294 19.73 24.07 0.73
N ASP A 295 19.33 24.13 1.99
CA ASP A 295 20.20 23.89 3.13
C ASP A 295 20.61 22.41 3.24
N THR A 296 19.75 21.49 2.79
CA THR A 296 20.11 20.05 2.69
C THR A 296 21.03 19.77 1.50
N ILE A 297 20.85 20.50 0.40
CA ILE A 297 21.68 20.35 -0.81
C ILE A 297 23.06 20.98 -0.64
N ILE A 298 23.12 22.17 -0.03
CA ILE A 298 24.34 22.96 0.18
C ILE A 298 24.41 23.37 1.65
N PRO A 299 24.69 22.41 2.56
CA PRO A 299 24.71 22.70 4.01
C PRO A 299 25.91 23.56 4.42
N ASP A 300 26.96 23.59 3.62
CA ASP A 300 28.18 24.35 3.86
C ASP A 300 28.62 25.03 2.58
N ARG A 301 28.29 26.31 2.44
CA ARG A 301 28.61 27.13 1.27
C ARG A 301 30.08 27.51 1.16
N THR A 302 30.85 27.30 2.23
CA THR A 302 32.31 27.58 2.21
C THR A 302 33.08 26.48 1.45
N LYS A 303 32.45 25.33 1.19
CA LYS A 303 33.01 24.26 0.37
C LYS A 303 32.83 24.53 -1.10
N SER A 304 33.79 24.05 -1.90
CA SER A 304 33.71 24.09 -3.36
C SER A 304 32.85 22.98 -3.92
N ILE A 305 32.39 23.13 -5.17
CA ILE A 305 31.70 22.06 -5.93
C ILE A 305 32.59 20.82 -6.04
N ALA A 306 33.91 21.03 -6.29
CA ALA A 306 34.88 19.95 -6.43
C ALA A 306 35.03 19.13 -5.13
N ASP A 307 34.97 19.76 -3.97
CA ASP A 307 35.07 19.12 -2.66
C ASP A 307 33.78 18.51 -2.15
N GLY A 308 32.71 18.58 -2.96
CA GLY A 308 31.41 18.02 -2.62
C GLY A 308 30.53 18.96 -1.81
N GLY A 309 30.71 20.29 -1.92
CA GLY A 309 29.85 21.31 -1.30
C GLY A 309 28.40 21.20 -1.72
N ILE A 310 28.13 20.63 -2.92
CA ILE A 310 26.79 20.21 -3.35
C ILE A 310 26.67 18.72 -3.08
N ILE A 311 26.03 18.37 -1.97
CA ILE A 311 25.95 16.99 -1.46
C ILE A 311 25.53 15.94 -2.49
N PRO A 312 24.51 16.17 -3.33
CA PRO A 312 24.06 15.17 -4.30
C PRO A 312 25.06 14.92 -5.44
N LEU A 313 25.86 15.91 -5.80
CA LEU A 313 26.92 15.74 -6.79
C LEU A 313 28.09 14.91 -6.23
N GLY A 314 28.35 15.05 -4.92
CA GLY A 314 29.53 14.50 -4.27
C GLY A 314 30.82 15.17 -4.75
N LYS A 315 31.97 14.56 -4.42
CA LYS A 315 33.28 15.06 -4.89
C LYS A 315 33.42 14.90 -6.39
N ILE A 316 34.25 15.77 -6.99
CA ILE A 316 34.51 15.76 -8.43
C ILE A 316 34.97 14.37 -8.91
N ARG A 317 34.41 13.92 -10.02
CA ARG A 317 34.74 12.67 -10.69
C ARG A 317 34.46 12.75 -12.20
N GLU A 318 35.00 11.81 -12.96
CA GLU A 318 34.80 11.76 -14.41
C GLU A 318 33.39 11.18 -14.71
N THR A 319 32.43 12.08 -14.88
CA THR A 319 31.06 11.73 -15.25
C THR A 319 30.50 12.79 -16.22
N LYS A 320 29.56 12.36 -17.08
CA LYS A 320 28.90 13.29 -18.03
C LYS A 320 28.29 14.52 -17.33
N LYS A 321 27.79 14.37 -16.09
CA LYS A 321 27.25 15.50 -15.30
C LYS A 321 28.35 16.53 -15.00
N PHE A 322 29.50 16.09 -14.53
CA PHE A 322 30.62 17.00 -14.26
C PHE A 322 31.22 17.61 -15.54
N ASP A 323 31.14 16.93 -16.69
CA ASP A 323 31.58 17.51 -17.98
C ASP A 323 30.65 18.66 -18.38
N VAL A 324 29.34 18.55 -18.18
CA VAL A 324 28.41 19.64 -18.40
C VAL A 324 28.67 20.79 -17.43
N ILE A 325 28.86 20.50 -16.11
CA ILE A 325 29.18 21.54 -15.11
C ILE A 325 30.50 22.25 -15.40
N ARG A 326 31.55 21.53 -15.89
CA ARG A 326 32.78 22.16 -16.40
C ARG A 326 32.51 23.10 -17.58
N SER A 327 31.59 22.76 -18.44
CA SER A 327 31.16 23.59 -19.55
C SER A 327 30.42 24.85 -19.09
N ILE A 328 29.55 24.71 -18.06
CA ILE A 328 28.89 25.84 -17.39
C ILE A 328 29.95 26.75 -16.73
N ALA A 329 30.90 26.16 -16.01
CA ALA A 329 32.01 26.90 -15.37
C ALA A 329 32.83 27.72 -16.35
N ARG A 330 33.15 27.16 -17.51
CA ARG A 330 33.87 27.89 -18.60
C ARG A 330 33.03 29.06 -19.15
N LYS A 331 31.71 28.86 -19.30
CA LYS A 331 30.81 29.85 -19.88
C LYS A 331 30.55 31.02 -18.91
N TYR A 332 30.36 30.72 -17.63
CA TYR A 332 30.07 31.70 -16.59
C TYR A 332 31.33 32.19 -15.86
N ASN A 333 32.52 31.74 -16.30
CA ASN A 333 33.84 32.17 -15.83
C ASN A 333 34.04 32.00 -14.32
N PHE A 334 33.78 30.78 -13.80
CA PHE A 334 34.09 30.38 -12.42
C PHE A 334 34.86 29.04 -12.40
N SER A 335 35.53 28.77 -11.29
CA SER A 335 36.21 27.47 -11.05
C SER A 335 35.36 26.55 -10.20
N LEU A 336 35.41 25.26 -10.49
CA LEU A 336 34.72 24.23 -9.62
C LEU A 336 35.39 24.15 -8.24
N TYR A 337 36.53 24.73 -8.04
CA TYR A 337 37.27 24.80 -6.78
C TYR A 337 37.01 26.09 -6.00
N ASP A 338 36.24 27.05 -6.57
CA ASP A 338 35.81 28.24 -5.86
C ASP A 338 34.75 27.87 -4.82
N PRO A 339 34.76 28.50 -3.61
CA PRO A 339 33.68 28.32 -2.62
C PRO A 339 32.32 28.69 -3.20
N ILE A 340 31.28 27.95 -2.80
CA ILE A 340 29.91 28.14 -3.36
C ILE A 340 29.32 29.51 -2.95
N ASP A 341 29.75 30.10 -1.84
CA ASP A 341 29.32 31.42 -1.40
C ASP A 341 29.91 32.55 -2.26
N GLU A 342 31.00 32.30 -2.98
CA GLU A 342 31.60 33.24 -3.95
C GLU A 342 30.97 33.12 -5.37
N LEU A 343 30.18 32.09 -5.62
CA LEU A 343 29.53 31.89 -6.92
C LEU A 343 28.27 32.76 -7.04
N PRO A 344 27.99 33.32 -8.25
CA PRO A 344 26.71 34.02 -8.48
C PRO A 344 25.51 33.11 -8.19
N GLU A 345 24.49 33.62 -7.50
CA GLU A 345 23.26 32.87 -7.18
C GLU A 345 22.55 32.31 -8.42
N ASP A 346 22.62 32.98 -9.56
CA ASP A 346 22.09 32.51 -10.84
C ASP A 346 22.81 31.24 -11.32
N VAL A 347 24.10 31.14 -11.10
CA VAL A 347 24.92 29.96 -11.45
C VAL A 347 24.61 28.79 -10.52
N VAL A 348 24.49 29.04 -9.22
CA VAL A 348 24.09 28.04 -8.24
C VAL A 348 22.69 27.53 -8.58
N SER A 349 21.77 28.44 -8.88
CA SER A 349 20.41 28.11 -9.32
C SER A 349 20.40 27.25 -10.60
N LEU A 350 21.22 27.61 -11.59
CA LEU A 350 21.36 26.85 -12.84
C LEU A 350 21.91 25.44 -12.59
N ILE A 351 22.88 25.29 -11.71
CA ILE A 351 23.44 23.98 -11.37
C ILE A 351 22.39 23.11 -10.62
N VAL A 352 21.63 23.74 -9.72
CA VAL A 352 20.63 23.04 -8.92
C VAL A 352 19.40 22.71 -9.74
N PHE A 353 18.79 23.66 -10.41
CA PHE A 353 17.49 23.54 -11.08
C PHE A 353 17.58 23.22 -12.57
N GLY A 354 18.76 23.43 -13.19
CA GLY A 354 18.94 23.25 -14.62
C GLY A 354 18.57 24.46 -15.45
N SER A 355 18.75 24.31 -16.76
CA SER A 355 18.37 25.31 -17.76
C SER A 355 18.15 24.65 -19.12
N ASP A 356 17.25 25.22 -19.92
CA ASP A 356 17.04 24.84 -21.32
C ASP A 356 18.19 25.31 -22.23
N GLU A 357 19.15 26.03 -21.67
CA GLU A 357 20.32 26.49 -22.37
C GLU A 357 21.23 25.35 -22.79
N LEU A 358 21.80 25.43 -24.02
CA LEU A 358 22.67 24.42 -24.55
C LEU A 358 24.14 24.69 -24.19
N PHE A 359 24.81 23.71 -23.62
CA PHE A 359 26.22 23.72 -23.25
C PHE A 359 27.02 22.79 -24.14
N ARG A 360 28.18 23.23 -24.57
CA ARG A 360 29.09 22.43 -25.43
C ARG A 360 29.94 21.51 -24.55
N VAL A 361 29.72 20.19 -24.66
CA VAL A 361 30.42 19.14 -23.90
C VAL A 361 31.32 18.37 -24.87
N GLY A 362 32.57 18.09 -24.45
CA GLY A 362 33.58 17.42 -25.27
C GLY A 362 34.57 18.37 -25.99
N GLU A 363 35.62 17.79 -26.58
CA GLU A 363 36.70 18.52 -27.29
C GLU A 363 36.73 18.15 -28.78
N GLY A 364 37.01 19.11 -29.64
CA GLY A 364 37.18 18.91 -31.06
C GLY A 364 35.93 18.47 -31.82
N THR A 365 36.09 17.49 -32.72
CA THR A 365 35.00 16.95 -33.57
C THR A 365 34.00 16.07 -32.83
N SER A 366 34.24 15.73 -31.57
CA SER A 366 33.38 14.92 -30.71
C SER A 366 32.56 15.75 -29.71
N SER A 367 32.39 17.06 -29.94
CA SER A 367 31.63 17.93 -29.07
C SER A 367 30.12 17.85 -29.35
N GLU A 368 29.32 17.65 -28.31
CA GLU A 368 27.84 17.66 -28.36
C GLU A 368 27.30 18.92 -27.65
N MET A 369 26.18 19.43 -28.16
CA MET A 369 25.40 20.47 -27.45
C MET A 369 24.33 19.79 -26.59
N VAL A 370 24.41 19.98 -25.27
CA VAL A 370 23.54 19.30 -24.27
C VAL A 370 22.90 20.34 -23.37
N SER A 371 21.62 20.24 -23.13
CA SER A 371 20.94 20.99 -22.06
C SER A 371 21.24 20.34 -20.70
N PHE A 372 21.27 21.15 -19.66
CA PHE A 372 21.50 20.66 -18.31
C PHE A 372 20.21 20.68 -17.49
N GLY A 373 19.65 19.51 -17.22
CA GLY A 373 18.41 19.35 -16.43
C GLY A 373 18.55 19.63 -14.93
N GLY A 374 19.74 20.07 -14.48
CA GLY A 374 20.02 20.29 -13.06
C GLY A 374 20.25 19.01 -12.27
N ILE A 375 20.43 19.18 -10.97
CA ILE A 375 20.58 18.06 -10.02
C ILE A 375 19.27 17.73 -9.29
N VAL A 376 18.26 18.60 -9.37
CA VAL A 376 16.97 18.48 -8.65
C VAL A 376 16.18 17.26 -9.08
N GLY A 377 16.32 16.80 -10.33
CA GLY A 377 15.66 15.59 -10.79
C GLY A 377 16.00 14.32 -10.00
N ASP A 378 17.16 14.32 -9.34
CA ASP A 378 17.64 13.18 -8.53
C ASP A 378 17.33 13.35 -7.02
N ILE A 379 16.78 14.53 -6.57
CA ILE A 379 16.67 14.92 -5.17
C ILE A 379 15.38 15.68 -4.92
N GLN A 380 14.28 15.04 -5.15
CA GLN A 380 12.98 15.60 -4.83
C GLN A 380 12.54 15.09 -3.45
N GLU A 381 12.64 15.92 -2.42
CA GLU A 381 12.03 15.65 -1.13
C GLU A 381 10.53 15.95 -1.21
N LYS A 382 9.72 14.97 -0.80
CA LYS A 382 8.29 15.16 -0.64
C LYS A 382 8.04 15.76 0.74
N ILE A 383 7.72 17.03 0.80
CA ILE A 383 7.35 17.69 2.06
C ILE A 383 5.84 17.87 2.18
N VAL A 384 5.35 17.96 3.40
CA VAL A 384 3.94 18.25 3.66
C VAL A 384 3.61 19.63 3.13
N CYS A 385 2.50 19.77 2.41
CA CYS A 385 2.08 21.05 1.84
C CYS A 385 1.87 22.10 2.95
N PRO A 386 2.59 23.22 2.94
CA PRO A 386 2.49 24.24 4.00
C PRO A 386 1.14 24.94 4.05
N GLU A 387 0.40 25.01 2.93
CA GLU A 387 -0.89 25.67 2.87
C GLU A 387 -2.00 24.84 3.51
N CYS A 388 -2.08 23.55 3.22
CA CYS A 388 -3.10 22.67 3.76
C CYS A 388 -2.65 21.82 4.94
N GLY A 389 -1.37 21.82 5.32
CA GLY A 389 -0.84 20.99 6.40
C GLY A 389 -1.05 19.49 6.20
N GLY A 390 -1.06 19.02 4.93
CA GLY A 390 -1.29 17.61 4.59
C GLY A 390 -2.75 17.20 4.39
N THR A 391 -3.73 18.03 4.76
CA THR A 391 -5.17 17.69 4.69
C THR A 391 -5.71 17.52 3.26
N ARG A 392 -4.97 17.93 2.24
CA ARG A 392 -5.31 17.87 0.81
C ARG A 392 -6.46 18.81 0.40
N LEU A 393 -7.22 19.35 1.35
CA LEU A 393 -8.41 20.17 1.13
C LEU A 393 -8.10 21.67 1.22
N ASN A 394 -8.95 22.47 0.61
CA ASN A 394 -8.86 23.92 0.71
C ASN A 394 -9.27 24.38 2.12
N LYS A 395 -8.92 25.64 2.47
CA LYS A 395 -9.17 26.20 3.78
C LYS A 395 -10.68 26.37 4.09
N GLU A 396 -11.51 26.52 3.07
CA GLU A 396 -12.95 26.73 3.27
C GLU A 396 -13.63 25.50 3.90
N THR A 397 -13.13 24.30 3.62
CA THR A 397 -13.67 23.05 4.19
C THR A 397 -13.52 22.96 5.70
N THR A 398 -12.52 23.64 6.29
CA THR A 398 -12.28 23.64 7.73
C THR A 398 -13.35 24.39 8.54
N TYR A 399 -14.17 25.18 7.86
CA TYR A 399 -15.26 25.90 8.51
C TYR A 399 -16.52 25.08 8.72
N PHE A 400 -16.57 23.89 8.13
CA PHE A 400 -17.70 22.95 8.26
C PHE A 400 -17.37 21.85 9.23
N LYS A 401 -18.16 21.71 10.30
CA LYS A 401 -17.91 20.74 11.37
C LYS A 401 -19.14 19.92 11.71
N ILE A 402 -18.91 18.68 12.14
CA ILE A 402 -19.88 17.82 12.79
C ILE A 402 -19.29 17.41 14.14
N ASP A 403 -20.01 17.61 15.25
CA ASP A 403 -19.46 17.34 16.59
C ASP A 403 -18.07 17.99 16.79
N ASP A 404 -17.95 19.26 16.41
CA ASP A 404 -16.73 20.09 16.44
C ASP A 404 -15.54 19.58 15.60
N LYS A 405 -15.71 18.55 14.80
CA LYS A 405 -14.67 17.96 13.96
C LYS A 405 -14.87 18.30 12.48
N THR A 406 -13.78 18.61 11.81
CA THR A 406 -13.71 18.77 10.35
C THR A 406 -13.61 17.39 9.68
N ILE A 407 -13.95 17.32 8.39
CA ILE A 407 -13.82 16.06 7.63
C ILE A 407 -12.39 15.53 7.61
N SER A 408 -11.38 16.40 7.60
CA SER A 408 -9.98 16.02 7.60
C SER A 408 -9.57 15.40 8.94
N GLU A 409 -10.03 15.96 10.07
CA GLU A 409 -9.80 15.41 11.40
C GLU A 409 -10.46 14.03 11.56
N VAL A 410 -11.67 13.85 11.02
CA VAL A 410 -12.36 12.56 11.03
C VAL A 410 -11.66 11.55 10.13
N ALA A 411 -11.17 11.97 8.95
CA ALA A 411 -10.44 11.07 8.06
C ALA A 411 -9.06 10.64 8.62
N ALA A 412 -8.47 11.44 9.49
CA ALA A 412 -7.19 11.15 10.17
C ALA A 412 -7.36 10.30 11.46
N MET A 413 -8.59 9.98 11.87
CA MET A 413 -8.84 9.06 12.98
C MET A 413 -8.48 7.64 12.58
N GLU A 414 -8.00 6.86 13.54
CA GLU A 414 -7.94 5.40 13.42
C GLU A 414 -9.36 4.82 13.26
N ILE A 415 -9.47 3.74 12.50
CA ILE A 415 -10.77 3.11 12.19
C ILE A 415 -11.56 2.76 13.47
N SER A 416 -10.86 2.33 14.53
CA SER A 416 -11.46 2.10 15.87
C SER A 416 -12.10 3.37 16.42
N GLN A 417 -11.36 4.49 16.45
CA GLN A 417 -11.85 5.78 16.93
C GLN A 417 -12.97 6.34 16.06
N LEU A 418 -12.87 6.13 14.74
CA LEU A 418 -13.92 6.51 13.79
C LEU A 418 -15.23 5.76 14.08
N SER A 419 -15.14 4.45 14.38
CA SER A 419 -16.31 3.65 14.77
C SER A 419 -16.98 4.20 16.02
N GLU A 420 -16.20 4.46 17.07
CA GLU A 420 -16.72 5.04 18.31
C GLU A 420 -17.40 6.39 18.07
N TRP A 421 -16.75 7.26 17.28
CA TRP A 421 -17.31 8.57 16.93
C TRP A 421 -18.62 8.45 16.15
N LEU A 422 -18.71 7.56 15.16
CA LEU A 422 -19.92 7.34 14.37
C LEU A 422 -21.08 6.83 15.23
N HIS A 423 -20.82 5.98 16.22
CA HIS A 423 -21.85 5.52 17.17
C HIS A 423 -22.28 6.63 18.12
N ALA A 424 -21.36 7.48 18.56
CA ALA A 424 -21.68 8.61 19.44
C ALA A 424 -22.52 9.70 18.75
N LEU A 425 -22.49 9.79 17.41
CA LEU A 425 -23.25 10.79 16.66
C LEU A 425 -24.78 10.60 16.76
N ASP A 426 -25.27 9.40 16.98
CA ASP A 426 -26.71 9.13 17.07
C ASP A 426 -27.42 9.98 18.16
N GLY A 427 -26.70 10.30 19.25
CA GLY A 427 -27.23 11.11 20.36
C GLY A 427 -26.87 12.59 20.30
N LYS A 428 -25.96 13.00 19.37
CA LYS A 428 -25.42 14.36 19.33
C LYS A 428 -26.01 15.23 18.20
N LEU A 429 -26.48 14.60 17.13
CA LEU A 429 -27.09 15.33 16.01
C LEU A 429 -28.46 15.88 16.40
N ARG A 430 -28.77 17.09 15.91
CA ARG A 430 -30.11 17.68 16.06
C ARG A 430 -31.13 16.83 15.31
N THR A 431 -32.39 16.86 15.75
CA THR A 431 -33.46 16.03 15.20
C THR A 431 -33.56 16.07 13.66
N ARG A 432 -33.40 17.23 13.06
CA ARG A 432 -33.43 17.37 11.59
C ARG A 432 -32.20 16.76 10.93
N GLU A 433 -31.03 17.02 11.48
CA GLU A 433 -29.74 16.50 10.99
C GLU A 433 -29.70 14.97 11.15
N SER A 434 -30.19 14.44 12.24
CA SER A 434 -30.29 12.99 12.51
C SER A 434 -31.15 12.26 11.47
N LEU A 435 -32.31 12.85 11.10
CA LEU A 435 -33.16 12.26 10.07
C LEU A 435 -32.49 12.23 8.69
N ILE A 436 -31.75 13.27 8.34
CA ILE A 436 -31.03 13.35 7.07
C ILE A 436 -29.82 12.41 7.04
N ALA A 437 -29.14 12.26 8.17
CA ALA A 437 -27.89 11.50 8.29
C ALA A 437 -28.12 9.99 8.48
N ARG A 438 -29.30 9.56 8.88
CA ARG A 438 -29.60 8.18 9.32
C ARG A 438 -29.11 7.12 8.36
N ASP A 439 -29.47 7.21 7.09
CA ASP A 439 -29.12 6.18 6.11
C ASP A 439 -27.63 6.25 5.75
N ILE A 440 -27.05 7.45 5.74
CA ILE A 440 -25.62 7.68 5.52
C ILE A 440 -24.80 7.11 6.68
N LEU A 441 -25.24 7.32 7.93
CA LEU A 441 -24.57 6.81 9.12
C LEU A 441 -24.65 5.28 9.18
N LYS A 442 -25.76 4.69 8.77
CA LYS A 442 -25.88 3.23 8.68
C LYS A 442 -24.83 2.65 7.74
N GLU A 443 -24.73 3.17 6.51
CA GLU A 443 -23.73 2.72 5.52
C GLU A 443 -22.29 2.94 6.02
N LEU A 444 -22.02 4.07 6.67
CA LEU A 444 -20.70 4.35 7.24
C LEU A 444 -20.34 3.34 8.34
N LYS A 445 -21.27 3.05 9.25
CA LYS A 445 -21.07 2.07 10.34
C LYS A 445 -20.83 0.67 9.80
N ASP A 446 -21.66 0.23 8.85
CA ASP A 446 -21.52 -1.09 8.21
C ASP A 446 -20.13 -1.21 7.56
N ARG A 447 -19.70 -0.24 6.76
CA ARG A 447 -18.40 -0.26 6.06
C ARG A 447 -17.19 -0.18 7.00
N VAL A 448 -17.30 0.61 8.07
CA VAL A 448 -16.26 0.71 9.10
C VAL A 448 -16.17 -0.60 9.89
N SER A 449 -17.30 -1.26 10.20
CA SER A 449 -17.29 -2.55 10.90
C SER A 449 -16.58 -3.63 10.09
N PHE A 450 -16.71 -3.66 8.75
CA PHE A 450 -16.01 -4.61 7.91
C PHE A 450 -14.47 -4.42 7.94
N LEU A 451 -13.99 -3.18 8.08
CA LEU A 451 -12.56 -2.93 8.26
C LEU A 451 -12.06 -3.41 9.63
N LEU A 452 -12.89 -3.28 10.68
CA LEU A 452 -12.58 -3.82 12.01
C LEU A 452 -12.58 -5.34 12.00
N ASP A 453 -13.55 -5.96 11.32
CA ASP A 453 -13.69 -7.42 11.20
C ASP A 453 -12.44 -8.07 10.55
N VAL A 454 -11.76 -7.37 9.64
CA VAL A 454 -10.52 -7.86 9.01
C VAL A 454 -9.23 -7.39 9.71
N GLY A 455 -9.31 -6.81 10.92
CA GLY A 455 -8.17 -6.42 11.73
C GLY A 455 -7.41 -5.19 11.23
N LEU A 456 -8.10 -4.19 10.66
CA LEU A 456 -7.51 -2.93 10.19
C LEU A 456 -7.88 -1.74 11.08
N ASP A 457 -8.04 -1.97 12.36
CA ASP A 457 -8.49 -1.02 13.40
C ASP A 457 -7.54 0.18 13.56
N TYR A 458 -6.24 -0.02 13.34
CA TYR A 458 -5.17 0.97 13.48
C TYR A 458 -4.98 1.89 12.26
N LEU A 459 -5.57 1.59 11.11
CA LEU A 459 -5.44 2.42 9.91
C LEU A 459 -6.31 3.69 10.01
N SER A 460 -5.93 4.73 9.26
CA SER A 460 -6.75 5.92 9.06
C SER A 460 -7.25 6.03 7.60
N LEU A 461 -8.36 6.73 7.38
CA LEU A 461 -8.95 6.87 6.05
C LEU A 461 -8.10 7.71 5.08
N ASP A 462 -7.31 8.64 5.61
CA ASP A 462 -6.43 9.53 4.82
C ASP A 462 -5.11 8.85 4.41
N ARG A 463 -4.80 7.66 4.96
CA ARG A 463 -3.58 6.92 4.62
C ARG A 463 -3.52 6.62 3.13
N ALA A 464 -2.41 7.00 2.50
CA ALA A 464 -2.20 6.77 1.07
C ALA A 464 -2.03 5.27 0.77
N THR A 465 -2.65 4.78 -0.29
CA THR A 465 -2.57 3.35 -0.66
C THR A 465 -1.16 2.88 -1.01
N ALA A 466 -0.31 3.78 -1.51
CA ALA A 466 1.09 3.49 -1.78
C ALA A 466 1.93 3.23 -0.50
N ALA A 467 1.41 3.58 0.69
CA ALA A 467 2.05 3.34 1.97
C ALA A 467 1.52 2.09 2.69
N LEU A 468 0.63 1.35 2.06
CA LEU A 468 0.07 0.11 2.60
C LEU A 468 0.96 -1.08 2.24
N SER A 469 1.07 -2.03 3.16
CA SER A 469 1.62 -3.35 2.87
C SER A 469 0.72 -4.14 1.91
N GLY A 470 1.26 -5.19 1.29
CA GLY A 470 0.49 -6.08 0.42
C GLY A 470 -0.73 -6.67 1.13
N GLY A 471 -0.54 -7.16 2.34
CA GLY A 471 -1.61 -7.73 3.16
C GLY A 471 -2.66 -6.69 3.60
N GLU A 472 -2.27 -5.47 4.00
CA GLU A 472 -3.22 -4.39 4.31
C GLU A 472 -4.08 -4.04 3.08
N SER A 473 -3.46 -3.90 1.91
CA SER A 473 -4.18 -3.61 0.66
C SER A 473 -5.17 -4.71 0.29
N GLN A 474 -4.80 -5.97 0.47
CA GLN A 474 -5.65 -7.13 0.22
C GLN A 474 -6.84 -7.16 1.17
N ARG A 475 -6.63 -6.95 2.47
CA ARG A 475 -7.71 -6.93 3.48
C ARG A 475 -8.69 -5.77 3.27
N ILE A 476 -8.21 -4.60 2.84
CA ILE A 476 -9.09 -3.48 2.46
C ILE A 476 -10.01 -3.89 1.31
N ARG A 477 -9.48 -4.58 0.30
CA ARG A 477 -10.31 -5.11 -0.81
C ARG A 477 -11.31 -6.15 -0.31
N LEU A 478 -10.86 -7.07 0.55
CA LEU A 478 -11.74 -8.07 1.15
C LEU A 478 -12.89 -7.40 1.92
N ALA A 479 -12.60 -6.44 2.80
CA ALA A 479 -13.61 -5.68 3.53
C ALA A 479 -14.61 -4.98 2.59
N THR A 480 -14.11 -4.40 1.48
CA THR A 480 -14.96 -3.76 0.47
C THR A 480 -15.87 -4.77 -0.22
N GLN A 481 -15.39 -5.99 -0.51
CA GLN A 481 -16.18 -7.04 -1.14
C GLN A 481 -17.23 -7.63 -0.18
N ILE A 482 -16.89 -7.87 1.09
CA ILE A 482 -17.87 -8.25 2.13
C ILE A 482 -18.99 -7.21 2.18
N GLY A 483 -18.62 -5.92 2.15
CA GLY A 483 -19.58 -4.81 2.14
C GLY A 483 -20.49 -4.76 0.93
N SER A 484 -20.16 -5.42 -0.18
CA SER A 484 -20.99 -5.47 -1.39
C SER A 484 -22.25 -6.33 -1.23
N LYS A 485 -22.29 -7.21 -0.22
CA LYS A 485 -23.39 -8.14 0.06
C LYS A 485 -23.80 -9.00 -1.15
N LEU A 486 -22.83 -9.35 -2.00
CA LEU A 486 -23.01 -10.24 -3.13
C LEU A 486 -23.20 -11.68 -2.62
N VAL A 487 -24.04 -12.44 -3.28
CA VAL A 487 -24.33 -13.85 -2.96
C VAL A 487 -24.08 -14.73 -4.17
N ASN A 488 -23.78 -16.00 -3.94
CA ASN A 488 -23.48 -16.99 -4.98
C ASN A 488 -22.27 -16.61 -5.86
N VAL A 489 -21.26 -15.99 -5.24
CA VAL A 489 -19.99 -15.62 -5.86
C VAL A 489 -18.90 -16.59 -5.38
N LEU A 490 -17.94 -16.89 -6.23
CA LEU A 490 -16.70 -17.58 -5.85
C LEU A 490 -15.62 -16.53 -5.57
N TYR A 491 -15.22 -16.42 -4.32
CA TYR A 491 -14.08 -15.58 -3.92
C TYR A 491 -12.82 -16.43 -3.93
N ILE A 492 -11.78 -15.94 -4.62
CA ILE A 492 -10.44 -16.56 -4.62
C ILE A 492 -9.45 -15.59 -3.99
N LEU A 493 -8.80 -15.99 -2.91
CA LEU A 493 -7.85 -15.17 -2.17
C LEU A 493 -6.46 -15.81 -2.23
N ASP A 494 -5.42 -14.96 -2.36
CA ASP A 494 -4.02 -15.37 -2.37
C ASP A 494 -3.35 -15.00 -1.06
N GLU A 495 -3.08 -15.99 -0.21
CA GLU A 495 -2.38 -15.86 1.06
C GLU A 495 -2.85 -14.66 1.93
N PRO A 496 -4.14 -14.58 2.29
CA PRO A 496 -4.68 -13.41 3.00
C PRO A 496 -4.18 -13.27 4.45
N SER A 497 -3.58 -14.30 5.05
CA SER A 497 -3.00 -14.28 6.41
C SER A 497 -1.63 -13.59 6.48
N ILE A 498 -1.02 -13.21 5.36
CA ILE A 498 0.31 -12.63 5.32
C ILE A 498 0.45 -11.38 6.20
N GLY A 499 1.53 -11.36 6.99
CA GLY A 499 1.87 -10.24 7.88
C GLY A 499 0.87 -10.05 9.01
N LEU A 500 0.05 -11.06 9.32
CA LEU A 500 -0.87 -11.05 10.43
C LEU A 500 -0.30 -11.72 11.68
N HIS A 501 -0.49 -11.06 12.81
CA HIS A 501 -0.40 -11.73 14.09
C HIS A 501 -1.55 -12.73 14.26
N GLN A 502 -1.35 -13.82 14.99
CA GLN A 502 -2.36 -14.89 15.16
C GLN A 502 -3.71 -14.35 15.66
N ARG A 503 -3.68 -13.35 16.57
CA ARG A 503 -4.91 -12.67 17.02
C ARG A 503 -5.74 -12.08 15.88
N ASP A 504 -5.06 -11.45 14.90
CA ASP A 504 -5.72 -10.80 13.78
C ASP A 504 -6.09 -11.83 12.68
N ASN A 505 -5.32 -12.92 12.58
CA ASN A 505 -5.65 -14.07 11.71
C ASN A 505 -6.98 -14.71 12.10
N ARG A 506 -7.24 -14.89 13.39
CA ARG A 506 -8.56 -15.40 13.89
C ARG A 506 -9.72 -14.51 13.45
N LYS A 507 -9.56 -13.17 13.47
CA LYS A 507 -10.59 -12.24 12.96
C LYS A 507 -10.81 -12.41 11.45
N LEU A 508 -9.73 -12.56 10.70
CA LEU A 508 -9.78 -12.80 9.25
C LEU A 508 -10.54 -14.11 8.94
N ILE A 509 -10.19 -15.21 9.60
CA ILE A 509 -10.87 -16.51 9.44
C ILE A 509 -12.36 -16.39 9.74
N ALA A 510 -12.74 -15.71 10.83
CA ALA A 510 -14.14 -15.45 11.15
C ALA A 510 -14.86 -14.68 10.04
N SER A 511 -14.19 -13.69 9.43
CA SER A 511 -14.74 -12.91 8.32
C SER A 511 -14.92 -13.74 7.05
N LEU A 512 -13.98 -14.65 6.74
CA LEU A 512 -14.08 -15.58 5.61
C LEU A 512 -15.22 -16.57 5.79
N LYS A 513 -15.39 -17.12 7.01
CA LYS A 513 -16.52 -17.99 7.36
C LYS A 513 -17.86 -17.25 7.24
N LYS A 514 -17.93 -16.00 7.71
CA LYS A 514 -19.12 -15.15 7.55
C LYS A 514 -19.45 -14.93 6.07
N LEU A 515 -18.46 -14.66 5.22
CA LEU A 515 -18.65 -14.50 3.77
C LEU A 515 -19.19 -15.78 3.10
N ARG A 516 -18.71 -16.96 3.53
CA ARG A 516 -19.26 -18.26 3.14
C ARG A 516 -20.71 -18.41 3.60
N ASP A 517 -21.00 -18.12 4.87
CA ASP A 517 -22.34 -18.28 5.49
C ASP A 517 -23.40 -17.37 4.85
N GLU A 518 -22.98 -16.27 4.23
CA GLU A 518 -23.82 -15.40 3.39
C GLU A 518 -24.21 -16.02 2.04
N GLY A 519 -23.79 -17.27 1.76
CA GLY A 519 -24.15 -18.04 0.57
C GLY A 519 -23.12 -17.94 -0.58
N ASN A 520 -21.87 -17.67 -0.27
CA ASN A 520 -20.76 -17.63 -1.22
C ASN A 520 -19.85 -18.87 -1.12
N SER A 521 -19.06 -19.12 -2.14
CA SER A 521 -17.94 -20.06 -2.08
C SER A 521 -16.67 -19.27 -1.80
N VAL A 522 -15.86 -19.71 -0.85
CA VAL A 522 -14.58 -19.04 -0.50
C VAL A 522 -13.44 -20.03 -0.74
N MET A 523 -12.55 -19.68 -1.62
CA MET A 523 -11.37 -20.47 -1.96
C MET A 523 -10.12 -19.66 -1.60
N VAL A 524 -9.23 -20.22 -0.80
CA VAL A 524 -8.03 -19.53 -0.31
C VAL A 524 -6.79 -20.36 -0.62
N VAL A 525 -5.80 -19.76 -1.24
CA VAL A 525 -4.46 -20.35 -1.33
C VAL A 525 -3.73 -19.97 -0.05
N GLU A 526 -3.34 -20.94 0.78
CA GLU A 526 -2.79 -20.67 2.11
C GLU A 526 -1.76 -21.69 2.59
N HIS A 527 -0.94 -21.21 3.54
CA HIS A 527 0.09 -22.00 4.21
C HIS A 527 -0.03 -21.96 5.75
N ASP A 528 -0.89 -21.13 6.29
CA ASP A 528 -1.12 -20.97 7.71
C ASP A 528 -1.92 -22.16 8.29
N ALA A 529 -1.39 -22.77 9.37
CA ALA A 529 -2.00 -23.95 9.98
C ALA A 529 -3.41 -23.68 10.52
N GLU A 530 -3.64 -22.53 11.18
CA GLU A 530 -4.93 -22.20 11.79
C GLU A 530 -5.99 -21.98 10.70
N THR A 531 -5.61 -21.36 9.58
CA THR A 531 -6.50 -21.20 8.42
C THR A 531 -6.85 -22.54 7.78
N MET A 532 -5.85 -23.40 7.56
CA MET A 532 -6.08 -24.76 7.03
C MET A 532 -6.99 -25.58 7.95
N MET A 533 -6.73 -25.56 9.26
CA MET A 533 -7.54 -26.27 10.27
C MET A 533 -8.95 -25.70 10.42
N SER A 534 -9.20 -24.50 9.90
CA SER A 534 -10.50 -23.84 9.92
C SER A 534 -11.32 -24.05 8.65
N ALA A 535 -10.76 -24.70 7.63
CA ALA A 535 -11.40 -24.96 6.35
C ALA A 535 -12.49 -26.05 6.46
N ASP A 536 -13.46 -26.01 5.58
CA ASP A 536 -14.43 -27.10 5.40
C ASP A 536 -13.84 -28.21 4.51
N TRP A 537 -13.06 -27.79 3.50
CA TRP A 537 -12.44 -28.66 2.50
C TRP A 537 -10.98 -28.28 2.28
N LEU A 538 -10.08 -29.26 2.23
CA LEU A 538 -8.66 -29.06 1.98
C LEU A 538 -8.24 -29.68 0.65
N VAL A 539 -7.48 -28.94 -0.15
CA VAL A 539 -6.86 -29.41 -1.39
C VAL A 539 -5.37 -29.20 -1.28
N ASP A 540 -4.57 -30.28 -1.37
CA ASP A 540 -3.12 -30.24 -1.34
C ASP A 540 -2.54 -30.55 -2.71
N VAL A 541 -1.71 -29.63 -3.23
CA VAL A 541 -1.07 -29.73 -4.53
C VAL A 541 0.41 -30.08 -4.34
N GLY A 542 0.83 -31.20 -4.91
CA GLY A 542 2.16 -31.74 -4.70
C GLY A 542 2.56 -32.79 -5.75
N PRO A 543 3.29 -33.87 -5.34
CA PRO A 543 3.93 -34.06 -4.03
C PRO A 543 5.20 -33.21 -3.82
N GLY A 544 5.74 -32.59 -4.87
CA GLY A 544 6.95 -31.78 -4.84
C GLY A 544 6.75 -30.41 -5.49
N ALA A 545 7.84 -29.74 -5.85
CA ALA A 545 7.87 -28.45 -6.52
C ALA A 545 8.31 -28.59 -7.99
N GLY A 546 7.93 -27.64 -8.86
CA GLY A 546 8.29 -27.63 -10.29
C GLY A 546 7.79 -28.90 -11.01
N ASP A 547 8.68 -29.58 -11.72
CA ASP A 547 8.36 -30.82 -12.49
C ASP A 547 7.94 -31.98 -11.60
N LYS A 548 8.32 -31.97 -10.31
CA LYS A 548 7.91 -32.97 -9.32
C LYS A 548 6.58 -32.64 -8.64
N GLY A 549 6.00 -31.48 -8.94
CA GLY A 549 4.69 -31.03 -8.47
C GLY A 549 3.60 -31.25 -9.50
N GLY A 550 2.51 -30.48 -9.38
CA GLY A 550 1.42 -30.42 -10.36
C GLY A 550 0.41 -31.54 -10.30
N GLU A 551 0.38 -32.32 -9.22
CA GLU A 551 -0.61 -33.37 -8.96
C GLU A 551 -1.44 -33.01 -7.72
N ILE A 552 -2.65 -33.57 -7.59
CA ILE A 552 -3.46 -33.42 -6.38
C ILE A 552 -3.13 -34.58 -5.45
N CYS A 553 -2.49 -34.27 -4.32
CA CYS A 553 -2.21 -35.23 -3.27
C CYS A 553 -3.43 -35.46 -2.38
N LEU A 554 -4.19 -34.39 -2.13
CA LEU A 554 -5.29 -34.41 -1.21
C LEU A 554 -6.44 -33.54 -1.74
N SER A 555 -7.66 -34.03 -1.68
CA SER A 555 -8.89 -33.27 -1.86
C SER A 555 -10.02 -33.94 -1.08
N ALA A 556 -10.30 -33.45 0.13
CA ALA A 556 -11.29 -34.05 1.00
C ALA A 556 -11.79 -33.07 2.10
N PRO A 557 -12.95 -33.34 2.72
CA PRO A 557 -13.39 -32.59 3.90
C PRO A 557 -12.36 -32.71 5.04
N LEU A 558 -12.11 -31.61 5.74
CA LEU A 558 -11.16 -31.62 6.87
C LEU A 558 -11.61 -32.60 7.97
N SER A 559 -12.89 -32.72 8.20
CA SER A 559 -13.47 -33.68 9.17
C SER A 559 -13.12 -35.13 8.88
N VAL A 560 -12.96 -35.51 7.61
CA VAL A 560 -12.50 -36.84 7.19
C VAL A 560 -11.00 -37.00 7.43
N LEU A 561 -10.23 -35.97 7.13
CA LEU A 561 -8.78 -35.99 7.22
C LEU A 561 -8.27 -36.07 8.66
N MET A 562 -8.91 -35.37 9.58
CA MET A 562 -8.51 -35.31 10.99
C MET A 562 -9.15 -36.38 11.88
N GLY A 563 -10.08 -37.19 11.35
CA GLY A 563 -10.89 -38.13 12.13
C GLY A 563 -11.90 -37.41 13.01
N ARG A 564 -13.06 -38.02 13.31
CA ARG A 564 -14.16 -37.37 14.06
C ARG A 564 -13.80 -36.92 15.50
N SER A 565 -12.64 -37.29 16.04
CA SER A 565 -12.23 -36.94 17.40
C SER A 565 -11.77 -35.48 17.58
N PHE A 566 -11.35 -34.80 16.52
CA PHE A 566 -10.82 -33.42 16.61
C PHE A 566 -11.88 -32.31 16.39
N ALA A 567 -12.97 -32.59 15.70
CA ALA A 567 -14.03 -31.61 15.44
C ALA A 567 -14.78 -31.17 16.72
N ASN A 568 -14.83 -32.03 17.75
CA ASN A 568 -15.47 -31.71 19.03
C ASN A 568 -14.52 -31.08 20.07
N ALA A 569 -13.22 -31.06 19.84
CA ALA A 569 -12.25 -30.53 20.80
C ALA A 569 -12.07 -29.01 20.77
N GLN A 570 -12.56 -28.32 19.71
CA GLN A 570 -12.51 -26.85 19.65
C GLN A 570 -13.68 -26.15 20.35
N ASP A 571 -14.85 -26.82 20.48
CA ASP A 571 -16.00 -26.25 21.19
C ASP A 571 -16.04 -26.57 22.69
N ASP A 572 -15.26 -27.57 23.17
CA ASP A 572 -15.31 -28.08 24.55
C ASP A 572 -14.03 -27.82 25.38
N ARG A 573 -13.32 -26.71 25.18
CA ARG A 573 -12.27 -26.32 26.15
C ARG A 573 -12.82 -25.58 27.38
N GLY A 574 -13.83 -26.20 27.97
CA GLY A 574 -14.28 -26.00 29.33
C GLY A 574 -14.46 -27.36 29.95
N ASP A 575 -13.59 -27.74 30.90
CA ASP A 575 -13.66 -28.93 31.78
C ASP A 575 -13.36 -30.29 31.14
N ALA A 576 -12.18 -30.88 31.38
CA ALA A 576 -12.09 -32.33 31.56
C ALA A 576 -10.79 -32.80 32.19
N GLN A 577 -10.94 -33.63 33.17
CA GLN A 577 -9.95 -34.54 33.74
C GLN A 577 -10.07 -35.93 33.11
N ASP A 578 -8.88 -36.51 32.85
CA ASP A 578 -8.53 -37.97 32.82
C ASP A 578 -9.40 -39.03 32.10
N GLY A 579 -8.73 -39.79 31.18
CA GLY A 579 -9.20 -41.11 30.70
C GLY A 579 -8.46 -41.70 29.52
N GLU A 580 -7.86 -42.86 29.74
CA GLU A 580 -6.95 -43.66 28.95
C GLU A 580 -7.30 -43.94 27.46
N ALA A 581 -6.25 -44.05 26.63
CA ALA A 581 -6.31 -44.37 25.21
C ALA A 581 -6.58 -45.87 24.94
N SER A 582 -7.51 -46.15 24.04
CA SER A 582 -7.60 -47.43 23.37
C SER A 582 -7.83 -47.27 21.88
N HIS A 583 -6.93 -47.86 21.08
CA HIS A 583 -7.04 -47.98 19.63
C HIS A 583 -8.26 -48.81 19.22
N ALA A 584 -9.17 -48.23 18.46
CA ALA A 584 -10.19 -48.97 17.75
C ALA A 584 -10.55 -48.30 16.43
N SER A 585 -10.34 -49.00 15.35
CA SER A 585 -10.83 -48.72 14.01
C SER A 585 -12.36 -48.61 14.01
N VAL A 586 -12.91 -47.45 13.66
CA VAL A 586 -14.34 -47.21 13.60
C VAL A 586 -14.80 -46.93 12.18
N ILE A 587 -15.65 -47.82 11.68
CA ILE A 587 -16.43 -47.71 10.45
C ILE A 587 -17.51 -46.63 10.64
N PRO A 588 -17.75 -45.71 9.68
CA PRO A 588 -18.72 -44.62 9.87
C PRO A 588 -20.16 -45.06 9.82
N SER A 589 -21.01 -44.59 10.78
CA SER A 589 -22.44 -44.76 10.76
C SER A 589 -23.13 -43.64 9.95
N GLU A 590 -24.15 -44.06 9.19
CA GLU A 590 -25.00 -43.25 8.32
C GLU A 590 -25.82 -42.19 9.07
N ALA A 591 -25.49 -40.90 8.93
CA ALA A 591 -26.43 -39.76 9.02
C ALA A 591 -25.66 -38.42 8.90
N ASP A 592 -25.30 -38.04 7.71
CA ASP A 592 -25.25 -36.65 7.19
C ASP A 592 -24.89 -36.69 5.71
N GLY A 593 -25.47 -35.79 4.89
CA GLY A 593 -25.51 -35.83 3.44
C GLY A 593 -24.24 -36.29 2.78
N ARG A 594 -24.33 -37.40 2.04
CA ARG A 594 -23.24 -38.14 1.39
C ARG A 594 -22.41 -37.23 0.47
N VAL A 595 -21.19 -36.91 0.88
CA VAL A 595 -20.10 -36.63 -0.08
C VAL A 595 -19.80 -37.96 -0.75
N GLU A 596 -19.99 -38.05 -2.08
CA GLU A 596 -19.66 -39.29 -2.81
C GLU A 596 -18.16 -39.56 -2.63
N GLU A 597 -17.79 -40.67 -1.98
CA GLU A 597 -16.37 -41.06 -1.76
C GLU A 597 -15.56 -41.08 -3.04
N SER A 598 -16.21 -41.25 -4.19
CA SER A 598 -15.60 -41.20 -5.52
C SER A 598 -15.00 -39.84 -5.92
N ARG A 599 -15.29 -38.77 -5.17
CA ARG A 599 -14.78 -37.39 -5.41
C ARG A 599 -13.64 -37.02 -4.50
N MET A 600 -13.31 -37.84 -3.53
CA MET A 600 -12.18 -37.59 -2.64
C MET A 600 -10.88 -38.16 -3.20
N ILE A 601 -9.78 -37.40 -3.01
CA ILE A 601 -8.42 -37.84 -3.32
C ILE A 601 -7.66 -37.81 -2.01
N ILE A 602 -7.08 -38.93 -1.60
CA ILE A 602 -6.29 -39.04 -0.37
C ILE A 602 -5.06 -39.89 -0.69
N THR A 603 -3.91 -39.25 -0.82
CA THR A 603 -2.59 -39.86 -0.98
C THR A 603 -1.66 -39.31 0.11
N PRO A 604 -0.47 -39.86 0.31
CA PRO A 604 0.49 -39.29 1.26
C PRO A 604 0.74 -37.81 0.98
N SER A 605 0.59 -36.98 2.03
CA SER A 605 0.70 -35.53 1.96
C SER A 605 1.56 -35.03 3.11
N THR A 606 2.65 -34.35 2.79
CA THR A 606 3.53 -33.70 3.77
C THR A 606 2.76 -32.66 4.60
N THR A 607 1.86 -31.92 3.97
CA THR A 607 0.97 -30.97 4.66
C THR A 607 0.18 -31.66 5.78
N LEU A 608 -0.41 -32.82 5.47
CA LEU A 608 -1.23 -33.56 6.43
C LEU A 608 -0.39 -34.11 7.60
N GLU A 609 0.85 -34.53 7.35
CA GLU A 609 1.78 -34.98 8.40
C GLU A 609 2.06 -33.85 9.40
N TYR A 610 2.29 -32.60 8.92
CA TYR A 610 2.46 -31.44 9.78
C TYR A 610 1.17 -31.07 10.55
N LEU A 611 0.02 -31.05 9.88
CA LEU A 611 -1.27 -30.74 10.54
C LEU A 611 -1.65 -31.77 11.63
N ARG A 612 -1.24 -33.02 11.47
CA ARG A 612 -1.44 -34.08 12.47
C ARG A 612 -0.39 -34.12 13.57
N GLY A 613 0.64 -33.30 13.49
CA GLY A 613 1.77 -33.30 14.42
C GLY A 613 2.72 -34.50 14.26
N GLU A 614 2.60 -35.27 13.16
CA GLU A 614 3.52 -36.36 12.83
C GLU A 614 4.90 -35.82 12.42
N ARG A 615 4.91 -34.57 11.92
CA ARG A 615 6.11 -33.75 11.67
C ARG A 615 5.96 -32.41 12.37
N ALA A 616 7.07 -31.86 12.85
CA ALA A 616 7.11 -30.52 13.43
C ALA A 616 8.47 -29.86 13.15
N ILE A 617 8.49 -28.54 13.11
CA ILE A 617 9.74 -27.77 13.07
C ILE A 617 10.40 -27.84 14.44
N GLU A 618 11.67 -28.26 14.46
CA GLU A 618 12.40 -28.53 15.69
C GLU A 618 12.62 -27.28 16.55
N ILE A 619 12.41 -27.42 17.85
CA ILE A 619 12.74 -26.42 18.84
C ILE A 619 14.19 -26.68 19.30
N PRO A 620 15.09 -25.66 19.24
CA PRO A 620 16.47 -25.85 19.72
C PRO A 620 16.50 -26.29 21.18
N SER A 621 17.26 -27.36 21.46
CA SER A 621 17.40 -27.92 22.83
C SER A 621 18.06 -26.91 23.81
N GLN A 622 18.85 -25.99 23.32
CA GLN A 622 19.49 -24.92 24.06
C GLN A 622 19.45 -23.62 23.27
N ARG A 623 19.07 -22.51 23.92
CA ARG A 623 19.12 -21.19 23.34
C ARG A 623 20.53 -20.62 23.46
N ARG A 624 21.02 -19.96 22.38
CA ARG A 624 22.31 -19.27 22.43
C ARG A 624 22.24 -18.07 23.38
N ARG A 625 23.36 -17.76 24.05
CA ARG A 625 23.47 -16.61 24.96
C ARG A 625 24.10 -15.37 24.31
N GLY A 626 24.39 -15.45 23.00
CA GLY A 626 25.11 -14.41 22.30
C GLY A 626 26.60 -14.33 22.64
N ASN A 627 27.26 -13.32 22.08
CA ASN A 627 28.69 -13.09 22.27
C ASN A 627 29.01 -12.04 23.37
N GLY A 628 28.00 -11.58 24.12
CA GLY A 628 28.11 -10.55 25.17
C GLY A 628 28.17 -9.11 24.68
N MET A 629 28.13 -8.89 23.36
CA MET A 629 28.04 -7.55 22.74
C MET A 629 26.60 -7.22 22.37
N THR A 630 26.27 -5.95 22.32
CA THR A 630 24.93 -5.47 21.93
C THR A 630 25.01 -4.38 20.86
N LEU A 631 23.91 -4.25 20.12
CA LEU A 631 23.60 -3.11 19.27
C LEU A 631 22.37 -2.41 19.87
N GLY A 632 22.50 -1.17 20.32
CA GLY A 632 21.44 -0.46 21.02
C GLY A 632 20.93 0.76 20.27
N ILE A 633 19.63 1.03 20.34
CA ILE A 633 18.99 2.29 19.93
C ILE A 633 18.42 2.93 21.19
N ARG A 634 18.56 4.25 21.32
CA ARG A 634 17.98 5.04 22.42
C ARG A 634 17.03 6.07 21.86
N GLY A 635 15.89 6.22 22.51
CA GLY A 635 14.92 7.27 22.22
C GLY A 635 14.29 7.20 20.84
N ALA A 636 14.07 6.01 20.29
CA ALA A 636 13.42 5.86 18.96
C ALA A 636 12.01 6.44 18.99
N ARG A 637 11.76 7.45 18.14
CA ARG A 637 10.50 8.21 18.02
C ARG A 637 10.16 8.36 16.54
N GLY A 638 8.93 8.31 16.25
CA GLY A 638 8.43 8.49 14.89
C GLY A 638 7.27 7.55 14.63
N ASN A 639 6.40 7.91 13.76
CA ASN A 639 5.14 7.20 13.57
C ASN A 639 4.47 6.97 14.93
N ASN A 640 4.30 5.71 15.33
CA ASN A 640 3.69 5.36 16.61
C ASN A 640 4.70 5.04 17.73
N LEU A 641 6.02 5.07 17.49
CA LEU A 641 7.03 4.75 18.50
C LEU A 641 7.03 5.74 19.67
N LYS A 642 7.04 5.23 20.90
CA LYS A 642 6.93 5.98 22.16
C LYS A 642 8.25 6.05 22.89
N ASN A 643 9.27 6.66 22.29
CA ASN A 643 10.61 6.82 22.89
C ASN A 643 11.23 5.48 23.32
N VAL A 644 11.35 4.57 22.35
CA VAL A 644 11.77 3.18 22.60
C VAL A 644 13.27 3.09 22.75
N ASP A 645 13.71 2.44 23.84
CA ASP A 645 15.08 1.99 24.07
C ASP A 645 15.14 0.47 23.86
N ILE A 646 16.10 0.00 23.06
CA ILE A 646 16.28 -1.42 22.75
C ILE A 646 17.76 -1.78 22.63
N ASP A 647 18.14 -2.96 23.13
CA ASP A 647 19.46 -3.55 22.98
C ASP A 647 19.34 -4.93 22.33
N PHE A 648 19.80 -5.06 21.10
CA PHE A 648 19.86 -6.34 20.38
C PHE A 648 21.13 -7.11 20.80
N PRO A 649 21.03 -8.28 21.43
CA PRO A 649 22.19 -9.12 21.73
C PRO A 649 22.79 -9.69 20.43
N LEU A 650 24.11 -9.56 20.26
CA LEU A 650 24.79 -10.03 19.04
C LEU A 650 25.20 -11.51 19.11
N GLY A 651 25.32 -12.15 17.94
CA GLY A 651 25.62 -13.57 17.82
C GLY A 651 24.44 -14.49 18.14
N MET A 652 23.21 -14.01 17.91
CA MET A 652 21.96 -14.74 18.17
C MET A 652 21.01 -14.64 16.97
N LEU A 653 20.03 -15.55 16.92
CA LEU A 653 18.84 -15.44 16.11
C LEU A 653 17.74 -14.75 16.91
N ILE A 654 17.37 -13.53 16.49
CA ILE A 654 16.46 -12.65 17.21
C ILE A 654 15.15 -12.49 16.44
N GLY A 655 14.04 -12.75 17.11
CA GLY A 655 12.70 -12.48 16.59
C GLY A 655 12.20 -11.10 17.04
N VAL A 656 11.59 -10.33 16.15
CA VAL A 656 10.82 -9.11 16.46
C VAL A 656 9.36 -9.41 16.15
N ALA A 657 8.61 -9.68 17.19
CA ALA A 657 7.20 -10.06 17.16
C ALA A 657 6.27 -8.91 17.56
N GLY A 658 4.98 -9.13 17.53
CA GLY A 658 3.93 -8.22 17.99
C GLY A 658 2.81 -8.04 16.96
N VAL A 659 1.70 -7.45 17.40
CA VAL A 659 0.51 -7.25 16.56
C VAL A 659 0.77 -6.41 15.32
N SER A 660 -0.13 -6.51 14.33
CA SER A 660 -0.06 -5.68 13.13
C SER A 660 -0.15 -4.19 13.50
N GLY A 661 0.72 -3.36 12.91
CA GLY A 661 0.77 -1.92 13.22
C GLY A 661 1.38 -1.56 14.57
N SER A 662 2.00 -2.49 15.34
CA SER A 662 2.62 -2.20 16.64
C SER A 662 3.91 -1.36 16.57
N GLY A 663 4.48 -1.13 15.39
CA GLY A 663 5.66 -0.31 15.18
C GLY A 663 6.95 -1.07 14.84
N LYS A 664 6.88 -2.39 14.57
CA LYS A 664 8.03 -3.23 14.17
C LYS A 664 8.81 -2.63 13.00
N SER A 665 8.13 -2.34 11.90
CA SER A 665 8.75 -1.75 10.70
C SER A 665 9.28 -0.35 10.94
N SER A 666 8.60 0.46 11.77
CA SER A 666 9.08 1.79 12.15
C SER A 666 10.39 1.72 12.92
N LEU A 667 10.53 0.75 13.85
CA LEU A 667 11.75 0.55 14.64
C LEU A 667 12.89 -0.02 13.78
N ILE A 668 12.64 -1.08 13.02
CA ILE A 668 13.69 -1.80 12.29
C ILE A 668 13.94 -1.17 10.92
N ASN A 669 12.91 -1.06 10.05
CA ASN A 669 13.09 -0.67 8.66
C ASN A 669 13.24 0.85 8.48
N GLU A 670 12.57 1.66 9.31
CA GLU A 670 12.58 3.12 9.15
C GLU A 670 13.51 3.83 10.14
N THR A 671 13.97 3.17 11.22
CA THR A 671 14.94 3.74 12.17
C THR A 671 16.29 3.03 12.06
N LEU A 672 16.40 1.75 12.46
CA LEU A 672 17.66 1.02 12.52
C LEU A 672 18.37 0.89 11.17
N MET A 673 17.62 0.42 10.17
CA MET A 673 18.16 0.17 8.82
C MET A 673 18.77 1.42 8.15
N PRO A 674 18.09 2.59 8.11
CA PRO A 674 18.68 3.81 7.54
C PRO A 674 19.94 4.26 8.27
N ILE A 675 19.99 4.15 9.61
CA ILE A 675 21.19 4.49 10.41
C ILE A 675 22.37 3.62 9.97
N LEU A 676 22.18 2.30 9.93
CA LEU A 676 23.22 1.35 9.56
C LEU A 676 23.64 1.47 8.09
N LYS A 677 22.68 1.67 7.16
CA LYS A 677 22.98 1.92 5.74
C LYS A 677 23.79 3.19 5.54
N ASN A 678 23.52 4.23 6.30
CA ASN A 678 24.31 5.48 6.27
C ASN A 678 25.73 5.23 6.76
N LYS A 679 25.91 4.48 7.85
CA LYS A 679 27.23 4.15 8.41
C LYS A 679 28.06 3.29 7.46
N PHE A 680 27.50 2.17 6.95
CA PHE A 680 28.26 1.18 6.18
C PHE A 680 28.34 1.48 4.68
N TYR A 681 27.31 2.12 4.10
CA TYR A 681 27.17 2.29 2.64
C TYR A 681 27.07 3.74 2.19
N ASN A 682 27.14 4.73 3.09
CA ASN A 682 26.94 6.16 2.79
C ASN A 682 25.63 6.42 2.02
N ALA A 683 24.54 5.76 2.41
CA ALA A 683 23.29 5.74 1.66
C ALA A 683 22.51 7.07 1.71
N LYS A 684 22.81 7.98 2.65
CA LYS A 684 22.15 9.29 2.86
C LYS A 684 20.64 9.17 3.06
N LEU A 685 20.19 8.12 3.75
CA LEU A 685 18.79 7.91 4.13
C LEU A 685 18.47 8.72 5.39
N GLN A 686 17.23 9.20 5.51
CA GLN A 686 16.78 9.86 6.73
C GLN A 686 16.13 8.82 7.65
N PRO A 687 16.72 8.49 8.81
CA PRO A 687 16.06 7.65 9.79
C PRO A 687 14.92 8.42 10.48
N LEU A 688 13.96 7.70 11.04
CA LEU A 688 13.02 8.29 11.97
C LEU A 688 13.77 8.87 13.19
N PRO A 689 13.21 9.85 13.91
CA PRO A 689 13.89 10.50 15.03
C PRO A 689 14.30 9.51 16.12
N TYR A 690 15.54 9.61 16.59
CA TYR A 690 16.15 8.84 17.68
C TYR A 690 17.17 9.71 18.40
N ASP A 691 17.61 9.30 19.58
CA ASP A 691 18.60 10.06 20.35
C ASP A 691 20.03 9.57 20.06
N GLU A 692 20.28 8.26 20.15
CA GLU A 692 21.61 7.68 20.03
C GLU A 692 21.55 6.23 19.52
N ILE A 693 22.61 5.81 18.84
CA ILE A 693 22.87 4.41 18.53
C ILE A 693 24.20 3.96 19.16
N VAL A 694 24.18 2.81 19.83
CA VAL A 694 25.32 2.27 20.61
C VAL A 694 25.73 0.93 20.01
N GLY A 695 27.03 0.64 20.01
CA GLY A 695 27.57 -0.68 19.63
C GLY A 695 27.62 -0.95 18.13
N VAL A 696 27.50 0.07 17.28
CA VAL A 696 27.59 -0.10 15.80
C VAL A 696 28.95 -0.65 15.36
N ASP A 697 30.01 -0.34 16.07
CA ASP A 697 31.37 -0.80 15.76
C ASP A 697 31.59 -2.30 16.06
N ASN A 698 30.62 -2.97 16.71
CA ASN A 698 30.60 -4.42 16.91
C ASN A 698 30.16 -5.19 15.66
N ILE A 699 29.72 -4.47 14.61
CA ILE A 699 29.23 -5.02 13.35
C ILE A 699 30.12 -4.50 12.23
N ASP A 700 30.45 -5.34 11.26
CA ASP A 700 31.27 -4.97 10.10
C ASP A 700 30.47 -4.84 8.80
N LYS A 701 29.28 -5.45 8.72
CA LYS A 701 28.44 -5.46 7.53
C LYS A 701 26.96 -5.59 7.89
N LEU A 702 26.11 -4.91 7.13
CA LEU A 702 24.65 -5.07 7.15
C LEU A 702 24.17 -5.76 5.87
N ILE A 703 23.29 -6.73 6.00
CA ILE A 703 22.61 -7.37 4.86
C ILE A 703 21.10 -7.33 5.11
N GLU A 704 20.40 -6.67 4.21
CA GLU A 704 18.94 -6.62 4.18
C GLU A 704 18.41 -7.66 3.21
N ILE A 705 17.46 -8.45 3.66
CA ILE A 705 16.77 -9.47 2.87
C ILE A 705 15.27 -9.19 2.94
N ASP A 706 14.79 -8.46 1.97
CA ASP A 706 13.39 -8.05 1.81
C ASP A 706 12.72 -8.81 0.64
N GLN A 707 11.41 -8.67 0.51
CA GLN A 707 10.61 -9.31 -0.53
C GLN A 707 10.69 -8.61 -1.90
N SER A 708 11.47 -7.55 -2.03
CA SER A 708 11.59 -6.83 -3.31
C SER A 708 12.19 -7.72 -4.40
N PRO A 709 11.73 -7.60 -5.66
CA PRO A 709 12.24 -8.42 -6.76
C PRO A 709 13.76 -8.29 -6.92
N ILE A 710 14.44 -9.38 -7.24
CA ILE A 710 15.90 -9.43 -7.51
C ILE A 710 16.31 -8.66 -8.79
N GLY A 711 15.35 -8.12 -9.52
CA GLY A 711 15.54 -7.27 -10.67
C GLY A 711 14.24 -6.77 -11.28
N ARG A 712 14.31 -5.61 -11.93
CA ARG A 712 13.14 -4.89 -12.48
C ARG A 712 12.91 -5.13 -13.98
N THR A 713 13.73 -5.93 -14.62
CA THR A 713 13.68 -6.16 -16.06
C THR A 713 13.52 -7.65 -16.38
N PRO A 714 12.89 -8.02 -17.50
CA PRO A 714 12.79 -9.42 -17.92
C PRO A 714 14.13 -10.11 -18.18
N ARG A 715 15.24 -9.36 -18.23
CA ARG A 715 16.60 -9.88 -18.38
C ARG A 715 17.30 -10.23 -17.06
N SER A 716 16.76 -9.72 -15.95
CA SER A 716 17.22 -10.15 -14.62
C SER A 716 16.71 -11.55 -14.32
N ASN A 717 17.57 -12.43 -13.84
CA ASN A 717 17.24 -13.81 -13.54
C ASN A 717 18.16 -14.38 -12.42
N PRO A 718 17.84 -15.56 -11.83
CA PRO A 718 18.64 -16.20 -10.80
C PRO A 718 20.12 -16.31 -11.14
N ALA A 719 20.44 -16.75 -12.35
CA ALA A 719 21.84 -16.93 -12.78
C ALA A 719 22.64 -15.62 -12.81
N THR A 720 22.01 -14.51 -13.20
CA THR A 720 22.69 -13.20 -13.23
C THR A 720 22.82 -12.59 -11.84
N PHE A 721 21.80 -12.76 -11.01
CA PHE A 721 21.76 -12.20 -9.66
C PHE A 721 22.82 -12.86 -8.74
N THR A 722 22.91 -14.17 -8.73
CA THR A 722 23.91 -14.93 -7.94
C THR A 722 25.33 -14.85 -8.54
N GLY A 723 25.44 -14.30 -9.75
CA GLY A 723 26.73 -14.21 -10.46
C GLY A 723 27.24 -15.53 -11.03
N VAL A 724 26.49 -16.63 -10.95
CA VAL A 724 26.88 -17.94 -11.52
C VAL A 724 26.95 -17.86 -13.05
N PHE A 725 26.15 -17.01 -13.67
CA PHE A 725 26.15 -16.84 -15.11
C PHE A 725 27.50 -16.34 -15.68
N ASN A 726 28.28 -15.59 -14.89
CA ASN A 726 29.61 -15.16 -15.30
C ASN A 726 30.55 -16.36 -15.48
N ASP A 727 30.52 -17.28 -14.52
CA ASP A 727 31.35 -18.48 -14.55
C ASP A 727 30.92 -19.44 -15.67
N ILE A 728 29.60 -19.58 -15.89
CA ILE A 728 29.04 -20.35 -17.00
C ILE A 728 29.51 -19.78 -18.35
N ARG A 729 29.46 -18.45 -18.55
CA ARG A 729 29.95 -17.83 -19.80
C ARG A 729 31.46 -18.07 -20.04
N LEU A 730 32.26 -18.00 -19.00
CA LEU A 730 33.69 -18.30 -19.08
C LEU A 730 33.92 -19.77 -19.45
N LEU A 731 33.13 -20.69 -18.92
CA LEU A 731 33.15 -22.09 -19.27
C LEU A 731 32.83 -22.31 -20.76
N PHE A 732 31.78 -21.65 -21.28
CA PHE A 732 31.43 -21.74 -22.70
C PHE A 732 32.51 -21.13 -23.61
N GLU A 733 33.16 -20.02 -23.23
CA GLU A 733 34.32 -19.48 -23.92
C GLU A 733 35.47 -20.50 -23.99
N ALA A 734 35.68 -21.31 -22.96
CA ALA A 734 36.76 -22.31 -22.91
C ALA A 734 36.50 -23.55 -23.78
N THR A 735 35.25 -23.74 -24.30
CA THR A 735 34.94 -24.90 -25.17
C THR A 735 35.73 -24.87 -26.49
N PRO A 736 36.03 -26.03 -27.08
CA PRO A 736 36.72 -26.13 -28.39
C PRO A 736 35.97 -25.37 -29.49
N ASP A 737 34.66 -25.54 -29.57
CA ASP A 737 33.81 -24.88 -30.58
C ASP A 737 33.85 -23.36 -30.51
N ALA A 738 33.82 -22.80 -29.28
CA ALA A 738 33.94 -21.35 -29.08
C ALA A 738 35.31 -20.83 -29.49
N LYS A 739 36.38 -21.56 -29.13
CA LYS A 739 37.77 -21.20 -29.50
C LYS A 739 37.96 -21.18 -31.02
N VAL A 740 37.49 -22.21 -31.72
CA VAL A 740 37.55 -22.30 -33.19
C VAL A 740 36.81 -21.11 -33.84
N ARG A 741 35.67 -20.67 -33.29
CA ARG A 741 34.88 -19.55 -33.80
C ARG A 741 35.35 -18.17 -33.29
N GLY A 742 36.34 -18.12 -32.41
CA GLY A 742 36.84 -16.90 -31.79
C GLY A 742 35.82 -16.20 -30.87
N PHE A 743 34.90 -17.01 -30.26
CA PHE A 743 33.86 -16.47 -29.38
C PHE A 743 34.42 -16.26 -27.97
N LYS A 744 34.20 -15.03 -27.45
CA LYS A 744 34.54 -14.62 -26.08
C LYS A 744 33.35 -14.70 -25.17
N ALA A 745 33.51 -14.65 -23.84
CA ALA A 745 32.45 -14.71 -22.84
C ALA A 745 31.31 -13.68 -23.09
N GLY A 746 31.62 -12.53 -23.69
CA GLY A 746 30.65 -11.54 -24.13
C GLY A 746 29.63 -12.04 -25.16
N ARG A 747 30.04 -13.01 -26.01
CA ARG A 747 29.16 -13.63 -27.01
C ARG A 747 28.02 -14.42 -26.37
N PHE A 748 28.28 -15.01 -25.22
CA PHE A 748 27.33 -15.81 -24.45
C PHE A 748 26.48 -14.95 -23.48
N SER A 749 26.58 -13.61 -23.58
CA SER A 749 25.74 -12.69 -22.78
C SER A 749 24.52 -12.25 -23.58
N PHE A 750 23.32 -12.40 -23.00
CA PHE A 750 22.09 -11.84 -23.58
C PHE A 750 21.95 -10.32 -23.34
N ASN A 751 22.83 -9.72 -22.51
CA ASN A 751 22.84 -8.27 -22.28
C ASN A 751 23.71 -7.48 -23.27
N VAL A 752 24.69 -8.16 -23.88
CA VAL A 752 25.68 -7.54 -24.78
C VAL A 752 25.33 -7.85 -26.24
N ALA A 753 25.47 -6.86 -27.11
CA ALA A 753 25.28 -7.04 -28.54
C ALA A 753 26.30 -8.05 -29.12
N GLY A 754 25.90 -8.73 -30.19
CA GLY A 754 26.75 -9.69 -30.91
C GLY A 754 26.22 -11.13 -30.84
N GLY A 755 26.00 -11.69 -29.65
CA GLY A 755 25.49 -13.07 -29.49
C GLY A 755 24.01 -13.17 -29.23
N ARG A 756 23.37 -12.12 -28.74
CA ARG A 756 21.95 -12.05 -28.43
C ARG A 756 21.05 -11.86 -29.65
N CYS A 757 19.80 -12.24 -29.55
CA CYS A 757 18.78 -11.84 -30.50
C CYS A 757 18.61 -10.32 -30.46
N GLU A 758 18.72 -9.64 -31.59
CA GLU A 758 18.64 -8.17 -31.62
C GLU A 758 17.20 -7.67 -31.65
N GLU A 759 16.24 -8.47 -32.08
CA GLU A 759 14.83 -8.12 -32.06
C GLU A 759 14.28 -7.92 -30.64
N CYS A 760 14.48 -8.89 -29.74
CA CYS A 760 14.09 -8.78 -28.33
C CYS A 760 15.22 -8.21 -27.43
N LYS A 761 16.38 -7.89 -28.02
CA LYS A 761 17.58 -7.42 -27.29
C LYS A 761 17.99 -8.35 -26.14
N GLY A 762 17.79 -9.68 -26.32
CA GLY A 762 18.12 -10.70 -25.34
C GLY A 762 17.08 -10.92 -24.23
N ALA A 763 15.92 -10.30 -24.29
CA ALA A 763 14.85 -10.51 -23.30
C ALA A 763 14.12 -11.84 -23.49
N GLY A 764 14.08 -12.38 -24.73
CA GLY A 764 13.27 -13.55 -25.10
C GLY A 764 11.80 -13.23 -25.34
N ILE A 765 11.32 -12.13 -24.81
CA ILE A 765 9.95 -11.64 -24.89
C ILE A 765 9.93 -10.20 -25.41
N LYS A 766 8.79 -9.78 -25.93
CA LYS A 766 8.46 -8.38 -26.25
C LYS A 766 7.36 -7.92 -25.30
N VAL A 767 7.57 -6.79 -24.67
CA VAL A 767 6.56 -6.14 -23.84
C VAL A 767 5.72 -5.23 -24.74
N ILE A 768 4.44 -5.50 -24.84
CA ILE A 768 3.48 -4.65 -25.53
C ILE A 768 2.78 -3.80 -24.49
N GLU A 769 3.09 -2.50 -24.48
CA GLU A 769 2.42 -1.53 -23.60
C GLU A 769 1.02 -1.22 -24.13
N MET A 770 0.02 -1.33 -23.28
CA MET A 770 -1.36 -0.97 -23.58
C MET A 770 -1.75 0.28 -22.77
N ASN A 771 -2.37 1.26 -23.40
CA ASN A 771 -2.65 2.58 -22.81
C ASN A 771 -3.53 2.55 -21.55
N PHE A 772 -4.36 1.52 -21.36
CA PHE A 772 -5.32 1.41 -20.23
C PHE A 772 -5.33 0.03 -19.57
N LEU A 773 -4.53 -0.92 -20.04
CA LEU A 773 -4.44 -2.28 -19.53
C LEU A 773 -2.99 -2.59 -19.11
N PRO A 774 -2.77 -3.60 -18.23
CA PRO A 774 -1.43 -4.09 -17.96
C PRO A 774 -0.69 -4.47 -19.24
N SER A 775 0.60 -4.20 -19.29
CA SER A 775 1.46 -4.58 -20.40
C SER A 775 1.45 -6.10 -20.60
N VAL A 776 1.36 -6.56 -21.86
CA VAL A 776 1.37 -7.99 -22.19
C VAL A 776 2.76 -8.41 -22.68
N ASN A 777 3.25 -9.53 -22.16
CA ASN A 777 4.50 -10.15 -22.56
C ASN A 777 4.23 -11.18 -23.66
N VAL A 778 4.80 -10.96 -24.85
CA VAL A 778 4.68 -11.89 -25.98
C VAL A 778 6.05 -12.50 -26.28
N VAL A 779 6.10 -13.80 -26.49
CA VAL A 779 7.34 -14.50 -26.89
C VAL A 779 7.89 -13.92 -28.20
N CYS A 780 9.20 -13.66 -28.25
CA CYS A 780 9.85 -13.12 -29.44
C CYS A 780 9.75 -14.10 -30.60
N GLY A 781 9.15 -13.67 -31.73
CA GLY A 781 8.95 -14.50 -32.92
C GLY A 781 10.26 -14.96 -33.58
N GLU A 782 11.33 -14.17 -33.53
CA GLU A 782 12.62 -14.49 -34.14
C GLU A 782 13.37 -15.58 -33.34
N CYS A 783 13.63 -15.36 -32.05
CA CYS A 783 14.39 -16.31 -31.25
C CYS A 783 13.51 -17.34 -30.51
N ARG A 784 12.19 -17.23 -30.60
CA ARG A 784 11.22 -18.13 -29.94
C ARG A 784 11.52 -18.37 -28.45
N GLY A 785 11.81 -17.28 -27.73
CA GLY A 785 12.16 -17.31 -26.32
C GLY A 785 13.64 -17.58 -26.01
N LYS A 786 14.44 -18.09 -26.93
CA LYS A 786 15.82 -18.56 -26.70
C LYS A 786 16.85 -17.44 -26.46
N ARG A 787 16.51 -16.16 -26.60
CA ARG A 787 17.34 -14.98 -26.26
C ARG A 787 18.57 -14.77 -27.14
N TYR A 788 19.09 -15.78 -27.84
CA TYR A 788 20.34 -15.76 -28.60
C TYR A 788 20.14 -15.97 -30.10
N LYS A 789 21.20 -15.66 -30.86
CA LYS A 789 21.32 -16.02 -32.27
C LYS A 789 21.67 -17.49 -32.42
N GLU A 790 21.29 -18.13 -33.52
CA GLU A 790 21.55 -19.56 -33.81
C GLU A 790 23.06 -19.92 -33.75
N ASP A 791 23.95 -19.04 -34.25
CA ASP A 791 25.39 -19.23 -34.20
C ASP A 791 25.92 -19.39 -32.76
N THR A 792 25.32 -18.65 -31.81
CA THR A 792 25.69 -18.73 -30.38
C THR A 792 25.17 -20.02 -29.78
N LEU A 793 23.94 -20.42 -30.16
CA LEU A 793 23.32 -21.68 -29.72
C LEU A 793 24.00 -22.95 -30.30
N ALA A 794 24.74 -22.81 -31.39
CA ALA A 794 25.50 -23.92 -31.95
C ALA A 794 26.65 -24.41 -31.05
N VAL A 795 27.16 -23.55 -30.14
CA VAL A 795 28.20 -23.92 -29.17
C VAL A 795 27.59 -24.74 -28.03
N ARG A 796 28.19 -25.90 -27.73
CA ARG A 796 27.69 -26.82 -26.72
C ARG A 796 28.75 -27.20 -25.68
N TYR A 797 28.31 -27.38 -24.45
CA TYR A 797 29.05 -27.96 -23.35
C TYR A 797 28.30 -29.19 -22.84
N LYS A 798 28.93 -30.39 -22.81
CA LYS A 798 28.27 -31.67 -22.48
C LYS A 798 26.94 -31.87 -23.23
N GLY A 799 26.89 -31.47 -24.50
CA GLY A 799 25.69 -31.59 -25.35
C GLY A 799 24.63 -30.50 -25.20
N LYS A 800 24.69 -29.62 -24.20
CA LYS A 800 23.73 -28.51 -23.92
C LYS A 800 24.28 -27.19 -24.41
N ASN A 801 23.46 -26.36 -25.03
CA ASN A 801 23.81 -24.99 -25.41
C ASN A 801 23.53 -24.02 -24.23
N ILE A 802 23.89 -22.74 -24.40
CA ILE A 802 23.74 -21.75 -23.33
C ILE A 802 22.26 -21.49 -22.93
N ASN A 803 21.31 -21.60 -23.87
CA ASN A 803 19.90 -21.47 -23.57
C ASN A 803 19.36 -22.69 -22.82
N ASP A 804 19.76 -23.92 -23.24
CA ASP A 804 19.39 -25.15 -22.54
C ASP A 804 19.83 -25.10 -21.08
N VAL A 805 21.01 -24.52 -20.80
CA VAL A 805 21.49 -24.30 -19.42
C VAL A 805 20.64 -23.28 -18.66
N LEU A 806 20.18 -22.23 -19.30
CA LEU A 806 19.31 -21.25 -18.67
C LEU A 806 17.89 -21.79 -18.37
N GLU A 807 17.44 -22.76 -19.16
CA GLU A 807 16.15 -23.46 -18.96
C GLU A 807 16.23 -24.56 -17.89
N MET A 808 17.43 -24.98 -17.50
CA MET A 808 17.57 -25.99 -16.45
C MET A 808 17.06 -25.49 -15.09
N PRO A 809 16.33 -26.31 -14.34
CA PRO A 809 16.15 -26.12 -12.90
C PRO A 809 17.51 -26.08 -12.18
N VAL A 810 17.58 -25.34 -11.08
CA VAL A 810 18.83 -25.18 -10.29
C VAL A 810 19.37 -26.54 -9.81
N SER A 811 18.50 -27.47 -9.43
CA SER A 811 18.88 -28.82 -9.00
C SER A 811 19.56 -29.60 -10.13
N GLU A 812 18.99 -29.62 -11.34
CA GLU A 812 19.59 -30.26 -12.53
C GLU A 812 20.90 -29.57 -12.91
N ALA A 813 20.94 -28.26 -12.85
CA ALA A 813 22.15 -27.49 -13.14
C ALA A 813 23.27 -27.80 -12.11
N TYR A 814 22.93 -27.99 -10.82
CA TYR A 814 23.89 -28.35 -9.79
C TYR A 814 24.54 -29.71 -10.11
N GLU A 815 23.75 -30.73 -10.46
CA GLU A 815 24.26 -32.03 -10.89
C GLU A 815 25.11 -31.92 -12.18
N PHE A 816 24.64 -31.12 -13.16
CA PHE A 816 25.33 -30.93 -14.43
C PHE A 816 26.72 -30.30 -14.28
N PHE A 817 26.86 -29.35 -13.33
CA PHE A 817 28.10 -28.62 -13.06
C PHE A 817 28.84 -29.08 -11.81
N GLU A 818 28.52 -30.20 -11.23
CA GLU A 818 29.11 -30.75 -9.98
C GLU A 818 30.64 -30.68 -9.95
N ASN A 819 31.31 -31.00 -11.08
CA ASN A 819 32.76 -31.01 -11.20
C ASN A 819 33.41 -29.63 -11.41
N ILE A 820 32.65 -28.54 -11.31
CA ILE A 820 33.14 -27.18 -11.47
C ILE A 820 32.86 -26.39 -10.18
N PRO A 821 33.81 -26.32 -9.23
CA PRO A 821 33.59 -25.80 -7.88
C PRO A 821 33.02 -24.37 -7.83
N SER A 822 33.49 -23.49 -8.73
CA SER A 822 33.03 -22.10 -8.76
C SER A 822 31.55 -21.95 -9.15
N ILE A 823 31.01 -22.85 -9.95
CA ILE A 823 29.62 -22.93 -10.35
C ILE A 823 28.83 -23.74 -9.31
N ALA A 824 29.32 -24.93 -8.95
CA ALA A 824 28.66 -25.85 -8.04
C ALA A 824 28.37 -25.24 -6.67
N GLN A 825 29.31 -24.46 -6.10
CA GLN A 825 29.09 -23.77 -4.80
C GLN A 825 27.94 -22.81 -4.84
N LYS A 826 27.81 -22.01 -5.90
CA LYS A 826 26.71 -21.02 -6.03
C LYS A 826 25.38 -21.72 -6.29
N LEU A 827 25.35 -22.78 -7.08
CA LEU A 827 24.15 -23.57 -7.33
C LEU A 827 23.71 -24.33 -6.07
N LYS A 828 24.67 -24.87 -5.31
CA LYS A 828 24.40 -25.53 -4.04
C LYS A 828 23.67 -24.57 -3.06
N ALA A 829 24.18 -23.36 -2.91
CA ALA A 829 23.54 -22.37 -2.04
C ALA A 829 22.07 -22.08 -2.44
N MET A 830 21.73 -22.12 -3.74
CA MET A 830 20.34 -21.99 -4.19
C MET A 830 19.51 -23.25 -3.89
N VAL A 831 20.10 -24.44 -3.95
CA VAL A 831 19.44 -25.70 -3.55
C VAL A 831 19.21 -25.71 -2.04
N ASP A 832 20.20 -25.30 -1.26
CA ASP A 832 20.17 -25.31 0.21
C ASP A 832 19.07 -24.37 0.78
N VAL A 833 18.64 -23.35 0.04
CA VAL A 833 17.50 -22.48 0.41
C VAL A 833 16.16 -22.95 -0.18
N GLY A 834 16.08 -24.18 -0.72
CA GLY A 834 14.84 -24.75 -1.27
C GLY A 834 14.43 -24.20 -2.64
N LEU A 835 15.33 -23.60 -3.43
CA LEU A 835 15.05 -23.06 -4.77
C LEU A 835 15.51 -23.98 -5.91
N GLY A 836 15.66 -25.28 -5.64
CA GLY A 836 16.11 -26.27 -6.63
C GLY A 836 15.21 -26.39 -7.87
N TYR A 837 13.95 -26.09 -7.75
CA TYR A 837 12.95 -26.13 -8.83
C TYR A 837 12.96 -24.92 -9.76
N VAL A 838 13.53 -23.79 -9.34
CA VAL A 838 13.56 -22.54 -10.11
C VAL A 838 14.51 -22.68 -11.30
N GLN A 839 14.11 -22.23 -12.49
CA GLN A 839 15.00 -22.24 -13.66
C GLN A 839 16.05 -21.13 -13.57
N LEU A 840 17.30 -21.41 -13.95
CA LEU A 840 18.40 -20.45 -13.93
C LEU A 840 18.11 -19.16 -14.72
N GLY A 841 17.40 -19.28 -15.83
CA GLY A 841 17.01 -18.19 -16.70
C GLY A 841 15.62 -17.61 -16.42
N GLN A 842 14.90 -18.07 -15.41
CA GLN A 842 13.57 -17.54 -15.06
C GLN A 842 13.62 -16.03 -14.83
N SER A 843 12.67 -15.31 -15.40
CA SER A 843 12.64 -13.84 -15.25
C SER A 843 12.43 -13.45 -13.78
N ALA A 844 13.21 -12.49 -13.27
CA ALA A 844 13.06 -12.00 -11.90
C ALA A 844 11.67 -11.43 -11.56
N VAL A 845 10.94 -10.94 -12.58
CA VAL A 845 9.59 -10.38 -12.39
C VAL A 845 8.50 -11.46 -12.26
N THR A 846 8.83 -12.73 -12.53
CA THR A 846 7.93 -13.88 -12.37
C THR A 846 8.15 -14.64 -11.07
N LEU A 847 9.19 -14.30 -10.32
CA LEU A 847 9.44 -14.86 -9.00
C LEU A 847 8.49 -14.27 -7.96
N SER A 848 8.02 -15.10 -7.04
CA SER A 848 7.26 -14.64 -5.88
C SER A 848 8.17 -13.82 -4.93
N GLY A 849 7.54 -13.08 -3.99
CA GLY A 849 8.27 -12.33 -2.96
C GLY A 849 9.19 -13.24 -2.15
N GLY A 850 8.71 -14.39 -1.68
CA GLY A 850 9.47 -15.39 -0.93
C GLY A 850 10.61 -16.03 -1.74
N GLU A 851 10.38 -16.34 -3.02
CA GLU A 851 11.46 -16.84 -3.90
C GLU A 851 12.55 -15.79 -4.11
N SER A 852 12.19 -14.53 -4.31
CA SER A 852 13.12 -13.40 -4.44
C SER A 852 13.95 -13.22 -3.16
N GLN A 853 13.33 -13.33 -2.00
CA GLN A 853 13.98 -13.24 -0.69
C GLN A 853 14.96 -14.39 -0.45
N ARG A 854 14.54 -15.64 -0.70
CA ARG A 854 15.42 -16.83 -0.62
C ARG A 854 16.57 -16.75 -1.62
N MET A 855 16.35 -16.18 -2.81
CA MET A 855 17.42 -15.97 -3.79
C MET A 855 18.47 -14.96 -3.30
N LYS A 856 18.08 -13.90 -2.58
CA LYS A 856 19.00 -12.97 -1.93
C LYS A 856 19.80 -13.67 -0.84
N LEU A 857 19.14 -14.50 -0.03
CA LEU A 857 19.80 -15.31 0.99
C LEU A 857 20.83 -16.27 0.38
N ALA A 858 20.48 -17.00 -0.69
CA ALA A 858 21.40 -17.89 -1.41
C ALA A 858 22.64 -17.16 -1.93
N ALA A 859 22.47 -15.93 -2.46
CA ALA A 859 23.59 -15.15 -2.95
C ALA A 859 24.57 -14.73 -1.84
N GLU A 860 24.10 -14.50 -0.61
CA GLU A 860 24.96 -14.20 0.53
C GLU A 860 25.60 -15.47 1.13
N LEU A 861 24.89 -16.59 1.19
CA LEU A 861 25.45 -17.89 1.61
C LEU A 861 26.62 -18.36 0.71
N ALA A 862 26.54 -18.04 -0.57
CA ALA A 862 27.61 -18.37 -1.52
C ALA A 862 28.91 -17.56 -1.27
N ARG A 863 28.88 -16.52 -0.41
CA ARG A 863 30.02 -15.67 -0.06
C ARG A 863 30.66 -16.13 1.26
N LYS A 864 31.94 -15.85 1.44
CA LYS A 864 32.59 -16.09 2.73
C LYS A 864 32.13 -15.06 3.74
N GLY A 865 31.53 -15.47 4.85
CA GLY A 865 31.13 -14.61 5.95
C GLY A 865 32.33 -14.06 6.74
N THR A 866 32.15 -12.90 7.37
CA THR A 866 33.16 -12.28 8.26
C THR A 866 33.00 -12.72 9.71
N GLY A 867 31.82 -13.22 10.10
CA GLY A 867 31.49 -13.64 11.46
C GLY A 867 30.86 -12.52 12.32
N ASN A 868 30.82 -11.28 11.86
CA ASN A 868 30.22 -10.13 12.55
C ASN A 868 29.18 -9.39 11.67
N THR A 869 28.54 -10.12 10.75
CA THR A 869 27.54 -9.54 9.85
C THR A 869 26.18 -9.53 10.54
N LEU A 870 25.46 -8.41 10.42
CA LEU A 870 24.07 -8.30 10.81
C LEU A 870 23.16 -8.56 9.60
N TYR A 871 22.34 -9.58 9.69
CA TYR A 871 21.28 -9.88 8.74
C TYR A 871 19.93 -9.37 9.29
N ILE A 872 19.16 -8.67 8.48
CA ILE A 872 17.80 -8.26 8.81
C ILE A 872 16.86 -8.83 7.75
N LEU A 873 15.91 -9.66 8.19
CA LEU A 873 14.91 -10.29 7.35
C LEU A 873 13.51 -9.78 7.73
N ASP A 874 12.74 -9.40 6.74
CA ASP A 874 11.37 -8.92 6.92
C ASP A 874 10.38 -9.96 6.40
N GLU A 875 9.62 -10.59 7.30
CA GLU A 875 8.64 -11.64 7.07
C GLU A 875 9.12 -12.74 6.11
N PRO A 876 10.24 -13.44 6.41
CA PRO A 876 10.84 -14.39 5.46
C PRO A 876 10.02 -15.66 5.23
N THR A 877 8.99 -15.92 6.02
CA THR A 877 8.11 -17.10 5.85
C THR A 877 6.94 -16.87 4.92
N THR A 878 6.81 -15.66 4.37
CA THR A 878 5.72 -15.32 3.44
C THR A 878 5.66 -16.28 2.25
N GLY A 879 4.50 -16.92 2.05
CA GLY A 879 4.28 -17.89 0.96
C GLY A 879 5.05 -19.20 1.08
N LEU A 880 5.54 -19.54 2.27
CA LEU A 880 6.29 -20.76 2.52
C LEU A 880 5.41 -21.84 3.18
N HIS A 881 5.52 -23.05 2.66
CA HIS A 881 5.01 -24.25 3.32
C HIS A 881 5.90 -24.64 4.52
N PHE A 882 5.40 -25.44 5.45
CA PHE A 882 6.12 -25.91 6.65
C PHE A 882 7.51 -26.50 6.31
N GLU A 883 7.62 -27.33 5.27
CA GLU A 883 8.88 -27.90 4.79
C GLU A 883 9.87 -26.83 4.33
N ASP A 884 9.38 -25.79 3.61
CA ASP A 884 10.21 -24.66 3.19
C ASP A 884 10.68 -23.84 4.39
N ILE A 885 9.84 -23.71 5.45
CA ILE A 885 10.19 -23.03 6.71
C ILE A 885 11.27 -23.81 7.45
N GLN A 886 11.18 -25.14 7.50
CA GLN A 886 12.21 -25.99 8.09
C GLN A 886 13.57 -25.72 7.42
N VAL A 887 13.62 -25.76 6.09
CA VAL A 887 14.84 -25.47 5.31
C VAL A 887 15.36 -24.06 5.58
N LEU A 888 14.47 -23.06 5.63
CA LEU A 888 14.86 -21.69 5.95
C LEU A 888 15.49 -21.61 7.35
N MET A 889 14.89 -22.24 8.36
CA MET A 889 15.40 -22.22 9.73
C MET A 889 16.77 -22.87 9.84
N GLU A 890 17.02 -23.98 9.15
CA GLU A 890 18.34 -24.60 9.08
C GLU A 890 19.41 -23.63 8.55
N VAL A 891 19.07 -22.87 7.50
CA VAL A 891 19.96 -21.86 6.92
C VAL A 891 20.24 -20.72 7.89
N LEU A 892 19.20 -20.18 8.55
CA LEU A 892 19.34 -19.09 9.51
C LEU A 892 20.18 -19.52 10.72
N GLN A 893 19.98 -20.75 11.23
CA GLN A 893 20.77 -21.32 12.29
C GLN A 893 22.26 -21.45 11.89
N GLN A 894 22.55 -21.92 10.67
CA GLN A 894 23.92 -22.01 10.15
C GLN A 894 24.60 -20.63 10.05
N LEU A 895 23.87 -19.57 9.66
CA LEU A 895 24.42 -18.21 9.63
C LEU A 895 24.81 -17.74 11.02
N VAL A 896 24.00 -17.99 12.04
CA VAL A 896 24.28 -17.63 13.42
C VAL A 896 25.45 -18.45 13.98
N ASP A 897 25.53 -19.74 13.67
CA ASP A 897 26.64 -20.61 14.08
C ASP A 897 28.00 -20.18 13.53
N GLN A 898 27.99 -19.41 12.42
CA GLN A 898 29.20 -18.76 11.88
C GLN A 898 29.60 -17.47 12.62
N GLY A 899 28.90 -17.11 13.71
CA GLY A 899 29.15 -15.92 14.53
C GLY A 899 28.32 -14.69 14.16
N ASN A 900 27.48 -14.76 13.11
CA ASN A 900 26.68 -13.63 12.66
C ASN A 900 25.46 -13.38 13.58
N THR A 901 24.86 -12.21 13.46
CA THR A 901 23.60 -11.88 14.11
C THR A 901 22.47 -11.83 13.07
N VAL A 902 21.35 -12.45 13.37
CA VAL A 902 20.19 -12.46 12.49
C VAL A 902 18.97 -11.89 13.23
N ILE A 903 18.40 -10.82 12.71
CA ILE A 903 17.13 -10.24 13.19
C ILE A 903 16.04 -10.59 12.18
N VAL A 904 14.97 -11.20 12.65
CA VAL A 904 13.81 -11.61 11.84
C VAL A 904 12.57 -10.90 12.37
N ILE A 905 11.92 -10.09 11.53
CA ILE A 905 10.59 -9.56 11.82
C ILE A 905 9.60 -10.64 11.41
N GLU A 906 8.83 -11.20 12.36
CA GLU A 906 8.00 -12.36 12.08
C GLU A 906 6.71 -12.43 12.91
N HIS A 907 5.73 -13.12 12.32
CA HIS A 907 4.47 -13.49 12.96
C HIS A 907 4.25 -15.00 13.03
N ASN A 908 5.02 -15.76 12.25
CA ASN A 908 4.93 -17.22 12.21
C ASN A 908 5.46 -17.82 13.52
N LEU A 909 4.61 -18.59 14.20
CA LEU A 909 4.94 -19.19 15.49
C LEU A 909 6.03 -20.25 15.40
N ASP A 910 6.15 -20.97 14.28
CA ASP A 910 7.17 -21.98 14.07
C ASP A 910 8.57 -21.37 14.01
N VAL A 911 8.68 -20.17 13.44
CA VAL A 911 9.94 -19.41 13.50
C VAL A 911 10.16 -18.86 14.90
N LEU A 912 9.15 -18.21 15.48
CA LEU A 912 9.28 -17.57 16.80
C LEU A 912 9.61 -18.57 17.91
N LYS A 913 9.09 -19.82 17.87
CA LYS A 913 9.47 -20.87 18.85
C LYS A 913 10.91 -21.34 18.66
N SER A 914 11.53 -21.11 17.50
CA SER A 914 12.86 -21.61 17.13
C SER A 914 13.98 -20.56 17.24
N VAL A 915 13.68 -19.27 17.53
CA VAL A 915 14.68 -18.22 17.73
C VAL A 915 15.30 -18.25 19.14
N ASP A 916 16.44 -17.60 19.32
CA ASP A 916 17.13 -17.55 20.61
C ASP A 916 16.53 -16.50 21.55
N TYR A 917 16.05 -15.38 20.99
CA TYR A 917 15.54 -14.22 21.75
C TYR A 917 14.43 -13.53 20.97
N ILE A 918 13.41 -13.00 21.66
CA ILE A 918 12.28 -12.30 21.05
C ILE A 918 12.09 -10.93 21.70
N PHE A 919 11.83 -9.92 20.88
CA PHE A 919 11.26 -8.64 21.30
C PHE A 919 9.80 -8.59 20.85
N ASP A 920 8.85 -8.48 21.78
CA ASP A 920 7.42 -8.37 21.49
C ASP A 920 6.97 -6.91 21.57
N MET A 921 6.48 -6.38 20.45
CA MET A 921 6.04 -5.01 20.32
C MET A 921 4.52 -4.89 20.40
N GLY A 922 4.05 -3.93 21.21
CA GLY A 922 2.62 -3.75 21.41
C GLY A 922 2.29 -2.57 22.31
N PRO A 923 1.23 -2.71 23.15
CA PRO A 923 0.31 -3.86 23.27
C PRO A 923 -0.67 -3.99 22.09
N GLU A 924 -0.95 -2.89 21.39
CA GLU A 924 -1.91 -2.82 20.28
C GLU A 924 -1.26 -2.24 19.02
N GLY A 925 -2.01 -2.13 17.92
CA GLY A 925 -1.64 -1.39 16.72
C GLY A 925 -1.82 0.13 16.87
N GLY A 926 -1.27 0.90 15.93
CA GLY A 926 -1.47 2.35 15.83
C GLY A 926 -0.97 3.12 17.05
N LYS A 927 -1.69 4.14 17.48
CA LYS A 927 -1.33 5.02 18.61
C LYS A 927 -1.26 4.30 19.96
N ALA A 928 -1.97 3.20 20.12
CA ALA A 928 -1.95 2.42 21.34
C ALA A 928 -0.72 1.50 21.42
N GLY A 929 -0.03 1.24 20.31
CA GLY A 929 1.23 0.50 20.22
C GLY A 929 2.48 1.34 20.44
N GLY A 930 3.57 0.89 19.82
CA GLY A 930 4.84 1.64 19.78
C GLY A 930 5.74 1.49 20.99
N THR A 931 5.58 0.42 21.77
CA THR A 931 6.44 0.09 22.92
C THR A 931 6.89 -1.37 22.84
N ILE A 932 7.97 -1.73 23.52
CA ILE A 932 8.36 -3.12 23.78
C ILE A 932 7.61 -3.56 25.03
N VAL A 933 6.72 -4.54 24.89
CA VAL A 933 5.90 -5.04 26.01
C VAL A 933 6.56 -6.20 26.74
N ALA A 934 7.38 -6.97 26.03
CA ALA A 934 8.14 -8.08 26.59
C ALA A 934 9.41 -8.32 25.77
N ALA A 935 10.45 -8.86 26.40
CA ALA A 935 11.67 -9.30 25.75
C ALA A 935 12.27 -10.47 26.55
N GLY A 936 12.77 -11.49 25.86
CA GLY A 936 13.31 -12.70 26.47
C GLY A 936 13.38 -13.87 25.53
N THR A 937 13.65 -15.06 26.05
CA THR A 937 13.54 -16.31 25.29
C THR A 937 12.06 -16.60 24.96
N PRO A 938 11.77 -17.44 23.96
CA PRO A 938 10.40 -17.84 23.66
C PRO A 938 9.63 -18.39 24.88
N GLU A 939 10.32 -19.14 25.74
CA GLU A 939 9.77 -19.72 26.98
C GLU A 939 9.42 -18.64 28.01
N GLU A 940 10.32 -17.64 28.17
CA GLU A 940 10.07 -16.51 29.06
C GLU A 940 8.90 -15.64 28.58
N LEU A 941 8.76 -15.44 27.27
CA LEU A 941 7.62 -14.72 26.70
C LEU A 941 6.30 -15.49 26.87
N ALA A 942 6.31 -16.82 26.71
CA ALA A 942 5.13 -17.65 26.87
C ALA A 942 4.52 -17.53 28.26
N ASP A 943 5.33 -17.30 29.28
CA ASP A 943 4.89 -17.12 30.69
C ASP A 943 4.70 -15.63 31.09
N ASN A 944 5.03 -14.68 30.20
CA ASN A 944 4.89 -13.25 30.50
C ASN A 944 3.47 -12.75 30.16
N PRO A 945 2.67 -12.34 31.16
CA PRO A 945 1.29 -11.87 30.93
C PRO A 945 1.20 -10.54 30.18
N ALA A 946 2.28 -9.79 30.07
CA ALA A 946 2.32 -8.54 29.28
C ALA A 946 2.50 -8.80 27.78
N SER A 947 3.03 -9.98 27.40
CA SER A 947 3.24 -10.35 26.01
C SER A 947 1.93 -10.66 25.32
N VAL A 948 1.70 -10.05 24.15
CA VAL A 948 0.54 -10.36 23.30
C VAL A 948 0.79 -11.63 22.49
N THR A 949 2.04 -11.91 22.16
CA THR A 949 2.48 -13.09 21.42
C THR A 949 2.63 -14.32 22.34
N GLY A 950 2.90 -14.10 23.64
CA GLY A 950 3.14 -15.15 24.64
C GLY A 950 2.11 -16.28 24.70
N PRO A 951 0.81 -15.97 24.80
CA PRO A 951 -0.24 -17.00 24.85
C PRO A 951 -0.21 -17.97 23.66
N PHE A 952 0.07 -17.46 22.45
CA PHE A 952 0.18 -18.26 21.23
C PHE A 952 1.47 -19.08 21.20
N LEU A 953 2.57 -18.53 21.69
CA LEU A 953 3.82 -19.28 21.84
C LEU A 953 3.65 -20.45 22.81
N LYS A 954 2.90 -20.26 23.88
CA LYS A 954 2.64 -21.34 24.85
C LYS A 954 1.93 -22.52 24.20
N GLU A 955 1.02 -22.30 23.25
CA GLU A 955 0.30 -23.35 22.51
C GLU A 955 1.25 -24.24 21.66
N VAL A 956 2.40 -23.69 21.19
CA VAL A 956 3.33 -24.40 20.28
C VAL A 956 4.63 -24.86 20.94
N LEU A 957 4.89 -24.41 22.17
CA LEU A 957 6.05 -24.84 22.97
C LEU A 957 5.73 -26.04 23.87
N CYS A 958 4.43 -26.34 24.07
CA CYS A 958 3.96 -27.45 24.95
C CYS A 958 3.94 -28.80 24.22
#